data_3b5bbcbaec946af17a40c14559ae9436
#
_entry.id   3b5bbcbaec946af17a40c14559ae9436
#
_cell.length_a   1.000
_cell.length_b   1.000
_cell.length_c   1.000
_cell.angle_alpha   90.00
_cell.angle_beta   90.00
_cell.angle_gamma   90.00
#
_symmetry.space_group_name_H-M   'P 1'
#
loop_
_entity.id
_entity.type
_entity.pdbx_description
1 polymer ?
#
loop_
_entity_poly.entity_id
_entity_poly.type
_entity_poly.pdbx_seq_one_letter_code
_entity_poly.pdbx_strand_id
1 'polypeptide(L)'
;MKRNTVFFVLLLTIAFIARLQAQMPASLYEEWRKTSYPADDAVVSTNPSPLLWKSDKYWEKRKVTYNVYLSRNAAFPKAETQSSMNQRYCFYNPHRKLESGKWYWKYETVENGKVASSEVYSFIVPESADGLVTPTAEEFRNNISKSHPRVMNYGRSMADIHRDAPQHRLYKSIINTAKEAAAKQIYRGAVTDPNPATARRLNQKAGKEVALYHELLEGYTLSADNDMKDALLKRTDVLLSWPTNDLLGSKVLTALALGYDMLYDELTAETKQQILTTIDKQFKEGLARWPGFTEARQVENHFWQMELAGNFTAALATLGELESATEMLDYTYGLFIARFPNLATQDGGWNEGEGYYSVNQTAVVDMALLLKKLGGIDIFKMGWYRNLPDYFTYFSPVASPVSGFGDMHDRVETGGLKGRSEMLTIGCEENNPYALYRFFQSVRPVESFFGATADEKYLRKPLAKTEPWYQIVNNISVAPKRAKAPANQPTDKVFYGVGAAAMHSCLADPAKDVTIFFRSSPFGSKGHAHADQNSFNISRHGERLFYPTGYYTSFADLHSLTSYKHTRACNSILINGYGQAFGHEGYGWIKRHIEGENMSYVCGEAGEAYKKTTDKQFADFMKEKGIKQDAHFGMGDTPMKKFERHLVFVRPDVVVIYDVLEADEASEWSLLLHTMRPSTVDKNKLTVETSRSYAEAQVFGSTAVKGSVTNKFFSPANDFKKKYQNGTPDQYHATFCNTEKVKQMRYLTIINMCDKGAKVTALKSSGKGKWKIGDLQIEAEMDATKAPHATIKYGKEQLSIGAEETTLNGANGAISSKNQMPTGSYNYLKAMNK
;
A
#
# COMPACT_ATOMS: atom_id res chain seq x y z
N MET A 1 -24.05 52.72 16.23
CA MET A 1 -22.78 52.01 15.90
C MET A 1 -22.70 50.53 16.36
N LYS A 2 -23.33 50.11 17.45
CA LYS A 2 -23.21 48.69 17.91
C LYS A 2 -24.04 47.66 17.09
N ARG A 3 -25.01 48.03 16.32
CA ARG A 3 -25.83 47.09 15.55
C ARG A 3 -25.21 46.66 14.19
N ASN A 4 -24.40 47.51 13.58
CA ASN A 4 -23.73 47.19 12.32
C ASN A 4 -22.46 46.32 12.51
N THR A 5 -21.80 46.38 13.66
CA THR A 5 -20.61 45.55 13.97
C THR A 5 -21.01 44.09 14.18
N VAL A 6 -22.17 43.82 14.83
CA VAL A 6 -22.69 42.47 14.99
C VAL A 6 -23.11 41.83 13.67
N PHE A 7 -23.67 42.61 12.77
CA PHE A 7 -24.04 42.11 11.43
C PHE A 7 -22.82 41.82 10.53
N PHE A 8 -21.75 42.59 10.67
CA PHE A 8 -20.51 42.40 9.94
C PHE A 8 -19.72 41.17 10.49
N VAL A 9 -19.72 40.95 11.79
CA VAL A 9 -19.13 39.76 12.42
C VAL A 9 -19.94 38.51 12.08
N LEU A 10 -21.28 38.61 12.02
CA LEU A 10 -22.13 37.46 11.60
C LEU A 10 -21.95 37.14 10.13
N LEU A 11 -21.81 38.14 9.24
CA LEU A 11 -21.49 37.92 7.81
C LEU A 11 -20.09 37.38 7.59
N LEU A 12 -19.09 37.80 8.37
CA LEU A 12 -17.75 37.24 8.32
C LEU A 12 -17.69 35.80 8.88
N THR A 13 -18.48 35.50 9.95
CA THR A 13 -18.58 34.10 10.45
C THR A 13 -19.35 33.21 9.47
N ILE A 14 -20.41 33.69 8.83
CA ILE A 14 -21.12 32.93 7.78
C ILE A 14 -20.23 32.74 6.54
N ALA A 15 -19.46 33.75 6.12
CA ALA A 15 -18.50 33.63 5.04
C ALA A 15 -17.31 32.74 5.41
N PHE A 16 -16.91 32.69 6.68
CA PHE A 16 -15.89 31.79 7.18
C PHE A 16 -16.39 30.34 7.31
N ILE A 17 -17.65 30.15 7.73
CA ILE A 17 -18.31 28.83 7.76
C ILE A 17 -18.60 28.34 6.33
N ALA A 18 -18.96 29.23 5.39
CA ALA A 18 -19.11 28.87 3.98
C ALA A 18 -17.78 28.55 3.28
N ARG A 19 -16.64 29.08 3.77
CA ARG A 19 -15.30 28.66 3.33
C ARG A 19 -14.82 27.36 4.00
N LEU A 20 -15.40 26.97 5.12
CA LEU A 20 -15.12 25.70 5.80
C LEU A 20 -15.93 24.52 5.24
N GLN A 21 -16.95 24.80 4.43
CA GLN A 21 -17.54 23.85 3.49
C GLN A 21 -16.85 23.99 2.12
N ALA A 22 -15.51 23.94 2.11
CA ALA A 22 -14.80 23.64 0.87
C ALA A 22 -15.29 22.26 0.44
N GLN A 23 -16.23 22.22 -0.53
CA GLN A 23 -16.53 21.01 -1.25
C GLN A 23 -15.19 20.38 -1.63
N MET A 24 -15.02 19.10 -1.36
CA MET A 24 -13.92 18.36 -1.94
C MET A 24 -13.92 18.65 -3.45
N PRO A 25 -12.76 18.89 -4.06
CA PRO A 25 -12.70 19.10 -5.50
C PRO A 25 -13.40 17.94 -6.20
N ALA A 26 -14.11 18.23 -7.26
CA ALA A 26 -14.94 17.30 -8.02
C ALA A 26 -14.17 16.09 -8.57
N SER A 27 -12.85 16.11 -8.50
CA SER A 27 -11.96 15.01 -8.82
C SER A 27 -10.57 15.25 -8.25
N LEU A 28 -10.18 14.50 -7.23
CA LEU A 28 -8.78 14.39 -6.79
C LEU A 28 -7.87 14.01 -7.97
N TYR A 29 -8.40 13.26 -8.95
CA TYR A 29 -7.66 12.81 -10.12
C TYR A 29 -7.28 13.92 -11.09
N GLU A 30 -8.15 14.88 -11.37
CA GLU A 30 -7.77 16.02 -12.21
C GLU A 30 -6.73 16.89 -11.52
N GLU A 31 -6.83 17.03 -10.21
CA GLU A 31 -5.82 17.71 -9.41
C GLU A 31 -4.49 16.94 -9.40
N TRP A 32 -4.50 15.61 -9.34
CA TRP A 32 -3.30 14.75 -9.40
C TRP A 32 -2.42 14.98 -10.64
N ARG A 33 -2.99 15.47 -11.69
CA ARG A 33 -2.27 15.79 -12.94
C ARG A 33 -1.58 17.16 -12.91
N LYS A 34 -1.93 18.02 -11.97
CA LYS A 34 -1.47 19.40 -11.91
C LYS A 34 -0.53 19.60 -10.74
N THR A 35 0.68 19.02 -10.75
CA THR A 35 1.39 18.94 -9.49
C THR A 35 2.67 19.72 -9.42
N SER A 36 2.77 20.51 -8.36
CA SER A 36 4.00 21.00 -7.78
C SER A 36 4.07 20.60 -6.31
N TYR A 37 5.22 20.16 -5.84
CA TYR A 37 5.47 19.82 -4.43
C TYR A 37 6.68 20.60 -3.93
N PRO A 38 6.63 21.23 -2.75
CA PRO A 38 5.45 21.42 -1.92
C PRO A 38 4.38 22.28 -2.58
N ALA A 39 3.11 22.00 -2.30
CA ALA A 39 2.01 22.85 -2.75
C ALA A 39 2.05 24.21 -2.07
N ASP A 40 1.34 25.17 -2.67
CA ASP A 40 1.24 26.51 -2.08
C ASP A 40 0.64 26.46 -0.67
N ASP A 41 1.27 27.17 0.27
CA ASP A 41 0.98 27.20 1.71
C ASP A 41 1.01 25.82 2.43
N ALA A 42 1.63 24.80 1.82
CA ALA A 42 1.77 23.49 2.46
C ALA A 42 2.68 23.54 3.68
N VAL A 43 2.38 22.75 4.71
CA VAL A 43 3.28 22.44 5.82
C VAL A 43 4.00 21.14 5.50
N VAL A 44 5.33 21.20 5.37
CA VAL A 44 6.11 20.03 4.98
C VAL A 44 6.47 19.16 6.19
N SER A 45 6.60 17.86 5.97
CA SER A 45 6.96 16.90 7.03
C SER A 45 8.46 16.59 7.10
N THR A 46 9.24 17.01 6.09
CA THR A 46 10.67 16.74 6.00
C THR A 46 11.47 18.02 5.79
N ASN A 47 12.71 18.05 6.32
CA ASN A 47 13.62 19.18 6.21
C ASN A 47 15.04 18.71 5.81
N PRO A 48 15.55 19.08 4.62
CA PRO A 48 14.89 19.92 3.61
C PRO A 48 13.75 19.20 2.91
N SER A 49 12.75 19.97 2.49
CA SER A 49 11.74 19.47 1.56
C SER A 49 12.30 19.47 0.15
N PRO A 50 12.16 18.39 -0.63
CA PRO A 50 12.45 18.43 -2.06
C PRO A 50 11.42 19.31 -2.78
N LEU A 51 11.78 19.78 -3.94
CA LEU A 51 10.89 20.50 -4.85
C LEU A 51 10.64 19.59 -6.06
N LEU A 52 9.37 19.40 -6.42
CA LEU A 52 8.95 18.56 -7.54
C LEU A 52 7.92 19.29 -8.40
N TRP A 53 8.01 19.07 -9.67
CA TRP A 53 7.02 19.54 -10.64
C TRP A 53 6.87 18.49 -11.74
N LYS A 54 5.93 18.66 -12.64
CA LYS A 54 5.70 17.69 -13.69
C LYS A 54 5.92 18.26 -15.09
N SER A 55 6.27 17.37 -15.99
CA SER A 55 6.12 17.54 -17.42
C SER A 55 4.99 16.64 -17.95
N ASP A 56 4.40 17.04 -19.06
CA ASP A 56 3.39 16.26 -19.80
C ASP A 56 4.02 15.20 -20.70
N LYS A 57 5.32 15.27 -20.96
CA LYS A 57 6.04 14.39 -21.88
C LYS A 57 7.39 13.97 -21.31
N TYR A 58 7.85 12.81 -21.76
CA TYR A 58 9.21 12.33 -21.53
C TYR A 58 10.24 13.28 -22.15
N TRP A 59 11.43 13.33 -21.56
CA TRP A 59 12.57 14.11 -22.07
C TRP A 59 12.85 13.84 -23.57
N GLU A 60 12.82 12.57 -23.98
CA GLU A 60 13.02 12.18 -25.38
C GLU A 60 12.15 12.94 -26.36
N LYS A 61 10.89 13.25 -25.95
CA LYS A 61 9.90 13.88 -26.84
C LYS A 61 9.86 15.40 -26.76
N ARG A 62 10.38 15.99 -25.70
CA ARG A 62 10.23 17.43 -25.48
C ARG A 62 11.52 18.23 -25.41
N LYS A 63 12.63 17.65 -24.90
CA LYS A 63 13.93 18.32 -24.73
C LYS A 63 13.84 19.64 -23.95
N VAL A 64 13.09 19.67 -22.87
CA VAL A 64 12.89 20.81 -21.98
C VAL A 64 13.86 20.75 -20.83
N THR A 65 14.47 21.90 -20.48
CA THR A 65 15.24 22.02 -19.23
C THR A 65 14.54 22.97 -18.27
N TYR A 66 14.97 22.93 -17.02
CA TYR A 66 14.34 23.69 -15.95
C TYR A 66 15.37 24.48 -15.14
N ASN A 67 15.00 25.70 -14.74
CA ASN A 67 15.68 26.47 -13.71
C ASN A 67 14.80 26.48 -12.48
N VAL A 68 15.38 26.23 -11.31
CA VAL A 68 14.66 26.14 -10.04
C VAL A 68 15.20 27.16 -9.07
N TYR A 69 14.32 27.78 -8.30
CA TYR A 69 14.64 28.81 -7.34
C TYR A 69 13.95 28.56 -6.01
N LEU A 70 14.72 28.71 -4.92
CA LEU A 70 14.25 28.54 -3.54
C LEU A 70 14.78 29.70 -2.68
N SER A 71 13.89 30.42 -1.98
CA SER A 71 14.26 31.60 -1.19
C SER A 71 13.32 31.82 0.01
N ARG A 72 13.81 32.58 1.01
CA ARG A 72 12.96 33.12 2.07
C ARG A 72 12.13 34.32 1.60
N ASN A 73 12.46 34.88 0.44
CA ASN A 73 11.86 36.08 -0.10
C ASN A 73 11.18 35.78 -1.44
N ALA A 74 9.90 36.12 -1.54
CA ALA A 74 9.09 35.90 -2.73
C ALA A 74 9.60 36.63 -4.00
N ALA A 75 10.47 37.64 -3.84
CA ALA A 75 11.12 38.36 -4.95
C ALA A 75 12.38 37.66 -5.48
N PHE A 76 12.85 36.60 -4.83
CA PHE A 76 14.04 35.82 -5.21
C PHE A 76 15.32 36.65 -5.43
N PRO A 77 15.74 37.50 -4.49
CA PRO A 77 16.98 38.25 -4.64
C PRO A 77 18.17 37.27 -4.75
N LYS A 78 19.08 37.56 -5.68
CA LYS A 78 20.19 36.65 -6.06
C LYS A 78 21.04 36.22 -4.85
N ALA A 79 21.26 37.11 -3.89
CA ALA A 79 22.07 36.81 -2.72
C ALA A 79 21.42 35.84 -1.72
N GLU A 80 20.07 35.71 -1.74
CA GLU A 80 19.29 34.92 -0.80
C GLU A 80 18.63 33.70 -1.47
N THR A 81 18.86 33.53 -2.77
CA THR A 81 18.19 32.51 -3.58
C THR A 81 19.12 31.35 -3.90
N GLN A 82 18.73 30.16 -3.45
CA GLN A 82 19.33 28.92 -3.92
C GLN A 82 18.71 28.56 -5.27
N SER A 83 19.54 28.19 -6.25
CA SER A 83 19.05 27.86 -7.60
C SER A 83 19.80 26.69 -8.21
N SER A 84 19.12 25.98 -9.09
CA SER A 84 19.69 24.98 -10.00
C SER A 84 19.25 25.31 -11.41
N MET A 85 20.19 25.33 -12.36
CA MET A 85 19.96 25.85 -13.71
C MET A 85 20.11 24.74 -14.76
N ASN A 86 19.32 24.82 -15.82
CA ASN A 86 19.40 23.97 -17.01
C ASN A 86 19.31 22.46 -16.74
N GLN A 87 18.70 22.05 -15.65
CA GLN A 87 18.49 20.64 -15.35
C GLN A 87 17.35 20.05 -16.19
N ARG A 88 17.43 18.78 -16.53
CA ARG A 88 16.38 18.06 -17.26
C ARG A 88 15.42 17.29 -16.37
N TYR A 89 15.70 17.17 -15.09
CA TYR A 89 14.90 16.46 -14.11
C TYR A 89 13.80 17.35 -13.54
N CYS A 90 12.65 16.76 -13.21
CA CYS A 90 11.53 17.46 -12.60
C CYS A 90 11.55 17.36 -11.06
N PHE A 91 12.73 17.36 -10.49
CA PHE A 91 12.94 17.41 -9.04
C PHE A 91 14.20 18.22 -8.68
N TYR A 92 14.21 18.72 -7.45
CA TYR A 92 15.36 19.41 -6.89
C TYR A 92 15.47 19.12 -5.39
N ASN A 93 16.62 18.65 -4.95
CA ASN A 93 16.94 18.41 -3.53
C ASN A 93 17.86 19.54 -3.02
N PRO A 94 17.45 20.28 -1.98
CA PRO A 94 18.27 21.41 -1.47
C PRO A 94 19.60 21.00 -0.81
N HIS A 95 19.74 19.74 -0.34
CA HIS A 95 20.94 19.18 0.29
C HIS A 95 21.45 19.95 1.52
N ARG A 96 20.64 20.82 2.11
CA ARG A 96 20.95 21.57 3.32
C ARG A 96 19.71 21.76 4.17
N LYS A 97 19.87 21.79 5.49
CA LYS A 97 18.76 22.11 6.40
C LYS A 97 18.24 23.51 6.10
N LEU A 98 16.92 23.61 5.97
CA LEU A 98 16.22 24.89 5.85
C LEU A 98 15.85 25.40 7.25
N GLU A 99 15.89 26.72 7.43
CA GLU A 99 15.40 27.37 8.65
C GLU A 99 13.87 27.18 8.76
N SER A 100 13.36 27.03 9.99
CA SER A 100 11.92 26.95 10.23
C SER A 100 11.20 28.22 9.78
N GLY A 101 9.96 28.08 9.33
CA GLY A 101 9.14 29.17 8.85
C GLY A 101 8.86 29.10 7.35
N LYS A 102 8.38 30.19 6.78
CA LYS A 102 7.89 30.27 5.39
C LYS A 102 9.04 30.38 4.38
N TRP A 103 8.94 29.59 3.34
CA TRP A 103 9.82 29.56 2.16
C TRP A 103 9.01 29.74 0.89
N TYR A 104 9.66 30.20 -0.18
CA TYR A 104 9.09 30.41 -1.50
C TYR A 104 9.91 29.66 -2.53
N TRP A 105 9.25 29.11 -3.55
CA TRP A 105 9.94 28.47 -4.65
C TRP A 105 9.17 28.65 -5.96
N LYS A 106 9.90 28.54 -7.05
CA LYS A 106 9.37 28.53 -8.41
C LYS A 106 10.30 27.75 -9.31
N TYR A 107 9.81 27.40 -10.48
CA TYR A 107 10.63 26.88 -11.55
C TYR A 107 10.35 27.62 -12.85
N GLU A 108 11.32 27.60 -13.78
CA GLU A 108 11.19 28.08 -15.13
C GLU A 108 11.38 26.91 -16.08
N THR A 109 10.54 26.85 -17.10
CA THR A 109 10.66 25.90 -18.21
C THR A 109 11.41 26.57 -19.34
N VAL A 110 12.49 25.96 -19.82
CA VAL A 110 13.30 26.45 -20.93
C VAL A 110 13.14 25.51 -22.12
N GLU A 111 12.48 25.95 -23.15
CA GLU A 111 12.21 25.19 -24.38
C GLU A 111 12.56 26.01 -25.62
N ASN A 112 13.48 25.50 -26.43
CA ASN A 112 13.94 26.21 -27.64
C ASN A 112 14.38 27.68 -27.39
N GLY A 113 15.04 27.93 -26.27
CA GLY A 113 15.49 29.25 -25.84
C GLY A 113 14.40 30.17 -25.27
N LYS A 114 13.16 29.73 -25.26
CA LYS A 114 12.05 30.44 -24.60
C LYS A 114 11.95 30.02 -23.13
N VAL A 115 11.79 31.01 -22.26
CA VAL A 115 11.64 30.82 -20.82
C VAL A 115 10.20 31.13 -20.44
N ALA A 116 9.56 30.18 -19.72
CA ALA A 116 8.25 30.38 -19.11
C ALA A 116 8.36 30.10 -17.62
N SER A 117 8.00 31.07 -16.77
CA SER A 117 8.03 30.92 -15.32
C SER A 117 6.74 30.23 -14.81
N SER A 118 6.87 29.36 -13.83
CA SER A 118 5.75 28.90 -13.03
C SER A 118 5.17 30.04 -12.18
N GLU A 119 4.06 29.77 -11.51
CA GLU A 119 3.64 30.54 -10.34
C GLU A 119 4.68 30.43 -9.23
N VAL A 120 4.62 31.37 -8.29
CA VAL A 120 5.43 31.31 -7.06
C VAL A 120 4.63 30.52 -6.03
N TYR A 121 5.20 29.43 -5.56
CA TYR A 121 4.64 28.60 -4.49
C TYR A 121 5.30 28.98 -3.16
N SER A 122 4.56 28.79 -2.07
CA SER A 122 5.08 28.95 -0.72
C SER A 122 4.87 27.68 0.10
N PHE A 123 5.72 27.45 1.11
CA PHE A 123 5.52 26.36 2.07
C PHE A 123 6.12 26.72 3.44
N ILE A 124 5.70 26.00 4.46
CA ILE A 124 6.14 26.20 5.83
C ILE A 124 6.96 24.97 6.25
N VAL A 125 8.18 25.22 6.75
CA VAL A 125 9.02 24.23 7.42
C VAL A 125 8.78 24.36 8.91
N PRO A 126 8.05 23.42 9.55
CA PRO A 126 7.85 23.42 11.00
C PRO A 126 9.12 22.94 11.72
N GLU A 127 9.29 23.31 12.99
CA GLU A 127 10.40 22.80 13.82
C GLU A 127 10.36 21.27 13.99
N SER A 128 9.16 20.69 13.93
CA SER A 128 8.90 19.26 14.05
C SER A 128 9.16 18.44 12.78
N ALA A 129 9.58 19.10 11.67
CA ALA A 129 9.86 18.37 10.44
C ALA A 129 11.02 17.38 10.63
N ASP A 130 10.83 16.15 10.10
CA ASP A 130 11.89 15.13 10.13
C ASP A 130 13.12 15.60 9.34
N GLY A 131 14.29 15.57 9.97
CA GLY A 131 15.53 16.00 9.34
C GLY A 131 16.09 14.90 8.42
N LEU A 132 16.26 15.19 7.13
CA LEU A 132 16.96 14.33 6.16
C LEU A 132 17.87 15.19 5.27
N VAL A 133 18.99 15.65 5.82
CA VAL A 133 20.04 16.31 5.02
C VAL A 133 20.85 15.21 4.33
N THR A 134 20.82 15.20 3.02
CA THR A 134 21.54 14.23 2.19
C THR A 134 22.74 14.89 1.52
N PRO A 135 23.84 14.16 1.25
CA PRO A 135 24.92 14.66 0.42
C PRO A 135 24.41 14.96 -1.00
N THR A 136 25.11 15.82 -1.73
CA THR A 136 24.91 15.96 -3.16
C THR A 136 25.20 14.64 -3.89
N ALA A 137 24.74 14.49 -5.11
CA ALA A 137 25.02 13.29 -5.89
C ALA A 137 26.53 13.07 -6.09
N GLU A 138 27.31 14.15 -6.28
CA GLU A 138 28.76 14.08 -6.38
C GLU A 138 29.42 13.59 -5.06
N GLU A 139 29.04 14.16 -3.93
CA GLU A 139 29.53 13.71 -2.61
C GLU A 139 29.15 12.26 -2.34
N PHE A 140 27.91 11.85 -2.69
CA PHE A 140 27.49 10.46 -2.57
C PHE A 140 28.37 9.53 -3.40
N ARG A 141 28.62 9.84 -4.68
CA ARG A 141 29.50 9.03 -5.54
C ARG A 141 30.93 8.93 -5.00
N ASN A 142 31.46 10.03 -4.45
CA ASN A 142 32.80 10.06 -3.89
C ASN A 142 32.97 9.14 -2.67
N ASN A 143 31.88 8.80 -1.98
CA ASN A 143 31.88 7.86 -0.86
C ASN A 143 31.84 6.37 -1.33
N ILE A 144 31.50 6.11 -2.59
CA ILE A 144 31.45 4.74 -3.10
C ILE A 144 32.86 4.20 -3.40
N SER A 145 33.13 2.99 -2.93
CA SER A 145 34.39 2.29 -3.22
C SER A 145 34.65 2.19 -4.73
N LYS A 146 35.89 2.41 -5.14
CA LYS A 146 36.34 2.19 -6.52
C LYS A 146 36.67 0.72 -6.82
N SER A 147 36.90 -0.06 -5.78
CA SER A 147 37.22 -1.49 -5.93
C SER A 147 35.97 -2.38 -5.93
N HIS A 148 36.04 -3.51 -6.60
CA HIS A 148 35.03 -4.56 -6.57
C HIS A 148 35.36 -5.68 -5.56
N PRO A 149 34.34 -6.37 -5.01
CA PRO A 149 32.93 -6.02 -5.05
C PRO A 149 32.58 -4.86 -4.13
N ARG A 150 31.50 -4.12 -4.45
CA ARG A 150 31.08 -2.94 -3.68
C ARG A 150 29.60 -2.94 -3.29
N VAL A 151 28.76 -3.78 -3.94
CA VAL A 151 27.31 -3.75 -3.74
C VAL A 151 26.86 -4.83 -2.75
N MET A 152 27.01 -6.12 -3.10
CA MET A 152 26.52 -7.24 -2.29
C MET A 152 27.22 -7.37 -0.93
N ASN A 153 28.44 -6.88 -0.83
CA ASN A 153 29.24 -6.88 0.40
C ASN A 153 28.92 -5.71 1.35
N TYR A 154 28.10 -4.75 0.94
CA TYR A 154 27.77 -3.54 1.72
C TYR A 154 29.00 -2.80 2.27
N GLY A 155 30.07 -2.77 1.49
CA GLY A 155 31.33 -2.14 1.86
C GLY A 155 32.24 -2.97 2.80
N ARG A 156 31.88 -4.19 3.18
CA ARG A 156 32.74 -5.10 3.93
C ARG A 156 33.83 -5.72 3.04
N SER A 157 34.97 -6.03 3.62
CA SER A 157 35.99 -6.81 2.91
C SER A 157 35.51 -8.26 2.72
N MET A 158 35.85 -8.87 1.59
CA MET A 158 35.54 -10.29 1.32
C MET A 158 36.21 -11.23 2.34
N ALA A 159 37.42 -10.88 2.80
CA ALA A 159 38.14 -11.65 3.83
C ALA A 159 37.32 -11.68 5.15
N ASP A 160 36.76 -10.57 5.55
CA ASP A 160 35.92 -10.52 6.77
C ASP A 160 34.62 -11.30 6.59
N ILE A 161 34.00 -11.23 5.40
CA ILE A 161 32.80 -12.01 5.10
C ILE A 161 33.09 -13.50 5.18
N HIS A 162 34.16 -13.99 4.51
CA HIS A 162 34.53 -15.43 4.51
C HIS A 162 34.90 -15.94 5.91
N ARG A 163 35.52 -15.10 6.75
CA ARG A 163 35.84 -15.47 8.15
C ARG A 163 34.57 -15.60 8.99
N ASP A 164 33.61 -14.66 8.85
CA ASP A 164 32.48 -14.54 9.76
C ASP A 164 31.24 -15.32 9.30
N ALA A 165 31.00 -15.43 7.98
CA ALA A 165 29.82 -16.07 7.44
C ALA A 165 29.56 -17.52 7.90
N PRO A 166 30.59 -18.39 8.08
CA PRO A 166 30.36 -19.75 8.59
C PRO A 166 29.74 -19.84 9.96
N GLN A 167 29.80 -18.75 10.75
CA GLN A 167 29.20 -18.67 12.08
C GLN A 167 27.68 -18.33 12.00
N HIS A 168 27.22 -17.83 10.87
CA HIS A 168 25.79 -17.47 10.71
C HIS A 168 24.92 -18.72 10.61
N ARG A 169 23.79 -18.74 11.34
CA ARG A 169 22.88 -19.91 11.44
C ARG A 169 22.36 -20.41 10.08
N LEU A 170 22.22 -19.53 9.10
CA LEU A 170 21.72 -19.86 7.75
C LEU A 170 22.84 -20.24 6.77
N TYR A 171 24.11 -20.10 7.13
CA TYR A 171 25.23 -20.35 6.22
C TYR A 171 25.13 -21.69 5.50
N LYS A 172 25.02 -22.81 6.26
CA LYS A 172 24.92 -24.15 5.68
C LYS A 172 23.74 -24.32 4.74
N SER A 173 22.59 -23.71 5.07
CA SER A 173 21.40 -23.75 4.22
C SER A 173 21.62 -23.01 2.90
N ILE A 174 22.24 -21.82 2.95
CA ILE A 174 22.53 -21.01 1.76
C ILE A 174 23.52 -21.73 0.86
N ILE A 175 24.61 -22.26 1.43
CA ILE A 175 25.61 -23.02 0.68
C ILE A 175 24.98 -24.25 0.01
N ASN A 176 24.16 -25.01 0.72
CA ASN A 176 23.47 -26.17 0.13
C ASN A 176 22.53 -25.76 -1.01
N THR A 177 21.74 -24.69 -0.82
CA THR A 177 20.85 -24.15 -1.87
C THR A 177 21.68 -23.73 -3.12
N ALA A 178 22.81 -23.06 -2.92
CA ALA A 178 23.70 -22.67 -4.02
C ALA A 178 24.31 -23.86 -4.74
N LYS A 179 24.72 -24.92 -4.02
CA LYS A 179 25.18 -26.18 -4.62
C LYS A 179 24.10 -26.87 -5.45
N GLU A 180 22.88 -26.91 -4.92
CA GLU A 180 21.75 -27.42 -5.69
C GLU A 180 21.45 -26.55 -6.93
N ALA A 181 21.57 -25.24 -6.83
CA ALA A 181 21.43 -24.34 -7.98
C ALA A 181 22.51 -24.54 -9.02
N ALA A 182 23.76 -24.80 -8.61
CA ALA A 182 24.88 -25.12 -9.52
C ALA A 182 24.61 -26.39 -10.35
N ALA A 183 24.01 -27.40 -9.72
CA ALA A 183 23.68 -28.67 -10.36
C ALA A 183 22.43 -28.61 -11.28
N LYS A 184 21.63 -27.55 -11.24
CA LYS A 184 20.44 -27.41 -12.10
C LYS A 184 20.81 -27.14 -13.54
N GLN A 185 20.04 -27.79 -14.46
CA GLN A 185 20.13 -27.52 -15.88
C GLN A 185 19.81 -26.06 -16.19
N ILE A 186 20.67 -25.42 -16.98
CA ILE A 186 20.54 -24.01 -17.38
C ILE A 186 19.40 -23.86 -18.40
N TYR A 187 18.48 -22.95 -18.15
CA TYR A 187 17.46 -22.60 -19.10
C TYR A 187 18.00 -21.61 -20.14
N ARG A 188 18.10 -22.03 -21.39
CA ARG A 188 18.62 -21.25 -22.53
C ARG A 188 17.51 -20.84 -23.52
N GLY A 189 16.25 -21.00 -23.15
CA GLY A 189 15.11 -20.74 -24.03
C GLY A 189 14.78 -19.27 -24.17
N ALA A 190 13.86 -18.97 -25.11
CA ALA A 190 13.29 -17.64 -25.27
C ALA A 190 12.55 -17.17 -24.02
N VAL A 191 12.49 -15.85 -23.82
CA VAL A 191 11.78 -15.18 -22.72
C VAL A 191 10.52 -14.47 -23.17
N THR A 192 10.35 -14.28 -24.48
CA THR A 192 9.20 -13.62 -25.11
C THR A 192 8.54 -14.51 -26.13
N ASP A 193 7.25 -14.32 -26.37
CA ASP A 193 6.47 -15.02 -27.39
C ASP A 193 5.26 -14.12 -27.77
N PRO A 194 4.84 -14.08 -29.04
CA PRO A 194 3.64 -13.34 -29.44
C PRO A 194 2.37 -13.80 -28.75
N ASN A 195 2.29 -15.08 -28.36
CA ASN A 195 1.17 -15.59 -27.57
C ASN A 195 1.37 -15.28 -26.09
N PRO A 196 0.47 -14.48 -25.46
CA PRO A 196 0.63 -14.04 -24.06
C PRO A 196 0.73 -15.19 -23.04
N ALA A 197 0.02 -16.31 -23.25
CA ALA A 197 0.06 -17.45 -22.35
C ALA A 197 1.40 -18.20 -22.43
N THR A 198 1.97 -18.28 -23.63
CA THR A 198 3.31 -18.83 -23.85
C THR A 198 4.38 -17.90 -23.28
N ALA A 199 4.30 -16.59 -23.58
CA ALA A 199 5.19 -15.57 -23.01
C ALA A 199 5.24 -15.64 -21.48
N ARG A 200 4.07 -15.73 -20.81
CA ARG A 200 4.02 -15.88 -19.35
C ARG A 200 4.77 -17.11 -18.84
N ARG A 201 4.67 -18.27 -19.53
CA ARG A 201 5.40 -19.50 -19.15
C ARG A 201 6.90 -19.36 -19.36
N LEU A 202 7.32 -18.72 -20.45
CA LEU A 202 8.73 -18.47 -20.73
C LEU A 202 9.31 -17.50 -19.71
N ASN A 203 8.62 -16.42 -19.39
CA ASN A 203 8.99 -15.47 -18.33
C ASN A 203 9.14 -16.17 -16.96
N GLN A 204 8.25 -17.11 -16.62
CA GLN A 204 8.37 -17.87 -15.36
C GLN A 204 9.62 -18.77 -15.35
N LYS A 205 9.98 -19.39 -16.49
CA LYS A 205 11.21 -20.20 -16.59
C LYS A 205 12.46 -19.32 -16.48
N ALA A 206 12.47 -18.20 -17.19
CA ALA A 206 13.56 -17.24 -17.10
C ALA A 206 13.68 -16.62 -15.70
N GLY A 207 12.58 -16.28 -15.05
CA GLY A 207 12.57 -15.79 -13.67
C GLY A 207 13.14 -16.80 -12.67
N LYS A 208 12.91 -18.11 -12.88
CA LYS A 208 13.58 -19.17 -12.09
C LYS A 208 15.07 -19.21 -12.34
N GLU A 209 15.51 -19.03 -13.57
CA GLU A 209 16.93 -19.00 -13.91
C GLU A 209 17.64 -17.81 -13.24
N VAL A 210 17.02 -16.61 -13.26
CA VAL A 210 17.54 -15.44 -12.53
C VAL A 210 17.59 -15.71 -11.02
N ALA A 211 16.59 -16.39 -10.45
CA ALA A 211 16.60 -16.77 -9.03
C ALA A 211 17.76 -17.72 -8.70
N LEU A 212 18.01 -18.74 -9.54
CA LEU A 212 19.18 -19.64 -9.38
C LEU A 212 20.50 -18.87 -9.46
N TYR A 213 20.58 -17.86 -10.34
CA TYR A 213 21.76 -17.00 -10.41
C TYR A 213 22.01 -16.23 -9.11
N HIS A 214 20.96 -15.66 -8.51
CA HIS A 214 21.07 -14.99 -7.22
C HIS A 214 21.46 -15.95 -6.09
N GLU A 215 20.88 -17.16 -6.03
CA GLU A 215 21.27 -18.19 -5.05
C GLU A 215 22.76 -18.56 -5.16
N LEU A 216 23.27 -18.65 -6.38
CA LEU A 216 24.67 -18.87 -6.65
C LEU A 216 25.55 -17.69 -6.21
N LEU A 217 25.14 -16.44 -6.52
CA LEU A 217 25.87 -15.26 -6.08
C LEU A 217 25.95 -15.17 -4.55
N GLU A 218 24.86 -15.46 -3.85
CA GLU A 218 24.86 -15.50 -2.39
C GLU A 218 25.81 -16.56 -1.85
N GLY A 219 25.76 -17.77 -2.40
CA GLY A 219 26.66 -18.85 -2.00
C GLY A 219 28.14 -18.54 -2.28
N TYR A 220 28.44 -18.03 -3.46
CA TYR A 220 29.79 -17.61 -3.85
C TYR A 220 30.32 -16.47 -2.97
N THR A 221 29.51 -15.45 -2.73
CA THR A 221 29.87 -14.33 -1.84
C THR A 221 30.27 -14.81 -0.44
N LEU A 222 29.64 -15.86 0.08
CA LEU A 222 29.92 -16.36 1.44
C LEU A 222 31.07 -17.38 1.50
N SER A 223 31.43 -18.06 0.39
CA SER A 223 32.33 -19.21 0.42
C SER A 223 33.49 -19.18 -0.58
N ALA A 224 33.41 -18.34 -1.61
CA ALA A 224 34.34 -18.35 -2.76
C ALA A 224 34.47 -19.75 -3.42
N ASP A 225 33.39 -20.56 -3.45
CA ASP A 225 33.36 -21.91 -3.99
C ASP A 225 33.51 -21.89 -5.53
N ASN A 226 34.50 -22.64 -6.05
CA ASN A 226 34.78 -22.62 -7.49
C ASN A 226 33.66 -23.23 -8.34
N ASP A 227 32.96 -24.25 -7.88
CA ASP A 227 31.85 -24.85 -8.64
C ASP A 227 30.71 -23.85 -8.81
N MET A 228 30.42 -23.01 -7.79
CA MET A 228 29.45 -21.91 -7.85
C MET A 228 29.94 -20.84 -8.82
N LYS A 229 31.23 -20.48 -8.80
CA LYS A 229 31.83 -19.53 -9.74
C LYS A 229 31.63 -20.00 -11.19
N ASP A 230 32.02 -21.24 -11.48
CA ASP A 230 31.89 -21.79 -12.82
C ASP A 230 30.44 -21.86 -13.30
N ALA A 231 29.49 -22.15 -12.40
CA ALA A 231 28.08 -22.14 -12.70
C ALA A 231 27.57 -20.72 -12.98
N LEU A 232 28.03 -19.70 -12.24
CA LEU A 232 27.74 -18.30 -12.47
C LEU A 232 28.24 -17.83 -13.84
N LEU A 233 29.50 -18.09 -14.18
CA LEU A 233 30.08 -17.71 -15.46
C LEU A 233 29.27 -18.28 -16.65
N LYS A 234 28.91 -19.58 -16.59
CA LYS A 234 28.08 -20.24 -17.62
C LYS A 234 26.68 -19.65 -17.75
N ARG A 235 26.09 -19.12 -16.65
CA ARG A 235 24.76 -18.52 -16.64
C ARG A 235 24.78 -17.06 -17.05
N THR A 236 25.91 -16.37 -16.83
CA THR A 236 26.09 -14.99 -17.31
C THR A 236 25.89 -14.87 -18.81
N ASP A 237 26.42 -15.79 -19.60
CA ASP A 237 26.23 -15.83 -21.08
C ASP A 237 24.75 -15.93 -21.45
N VAL A 238 23.96 -16.65 -20.66
CA VAL A 238 22.52 -16.78 -20.90
C VAL A 238 21.79 -15.50 -20.56
N LEU A 239 22.10 -14.89 -19.42
CA LEU A 239 21.47 -13.62 -19.02
C LEU A 239 21.78 -12.51 -20.03
N LEU A 240 22.97 -12.47 -20.61
CA LEU A 240 23.36 -11.53 -21.66
C LEU A 240 22.50 -11.66 -22.94
N SER A 241 21.91 -12.83 -23.19
CA SER A 241 21.03 -13.05 -24.34
C SER A 241 19.60 -12.54 -24.11
N TRP A 242 19.25 -12.09 -22.90
CA TRP A 242 17.89 -11.69 -22.53
C TRP A 242 17.73 -10.16 -22.44
N PRO A 243 16.49 -9.63 -22.64
CA PRO A 243 16.25 -8.20 -22.49
C PRO A 243 16.44 -7.75 -21.05
N THR A 244 16.83 -6.48 -20.86
CA THR A 244 17.05 -5.84 -19.56
C THR A 244 15.99 -4.80 -19.19
N ASN A 245 14.99 -4.63 -20.04
CA ASN A 245 13.81 -3.77 -19.81
C ASN A 245 12.62 -4.62 -19.33
N ASP A 246 11.57 -4.00 -18.82
CA ASP A 246 10.40 -4.59 -18.18
C ASP A 246 10.68 -5.26 -16.80
N LEU A 247 9.69 -5.96 -16.25
CA LEU A 247 9.81 -6.60 -14.92
C LEU A 247 10.83 -7.73 -14.84
N LEU A 248 10.90 -8.56 -15.86
CA LEU A 248 11.92 -9.63 -15.93
C LEU A 248 13.28 -9.01 -16.24
N GLY A 249 13.30 -8.08 -17.17
CA GLY A 249 14.51 -7.40 -17.60
C GLY A 249 15.18 -6.63 -16.46
N SER A 250 14.44 -5.97 -15.59
CA SER A 250 15.00 -5.33 -14.39
C SER A 250 15.70 -6.33 -13.47
N LYS A 251 15.16 -7.56 -13.34
CA LYS A 251 15.81 -8.63 -12.59
C LYS A 251 17.06 -9.15 -13.29
N VAL A 252 17.04 -9.27 -14.61
CA VAL A 252 18.21 -9.65 -15.43
C VAL A 252 19.31 -8.59 -15.32
N LEU A 253 18.95 -7.30 -15.42
CA LEU A 253 19.86 -6.18 -15.24
C LEU A 253 20.56 -6.23 -13.87
N THR A 254 19.77 -6.40 -12.80
CA THR A 254 20.29 -6.50 -11.44
C THR A 254 21.24 -7.71 -11.30
N ALA A 255 20.85 -8.87 -11.84
CA ALA A 255 21.68 -10.07 -11.76
C ALA A 255 23.02 -9.92 -12.53
N LEU A 256 22.98 -9.34 -13.74
CA LEU A 256 24.19 -9.03 -14.52
C LEU A 256 25.10 -8.03 -13.79
N ALA A 257 24.52 -6.98 -13.21
CA ALA A 257 25.28 -5.96 -12.49
C ALA A 257 25.93 -6.51 -11.22
N LEU A 258 25.19 -7.29 -10.42
CA LEU A 258 25.73 -7.93 -9.23
C LEU A 258 26.77 -9.01 -9.57
N GLY A 259 26.55 -9.75 -10.67
CA GLY A 259 27.54 -10.71 -11.19
C GLY A 259 28.82 -10.02 -11.69
N TYR A 260 28.68 -8.89 -12.39
CA TYR A 260 29.81 -8.06 -12.81
C TYR A 260 30.63 -7.59 -11.61
N ASP A 261 29.95 -7.06 -10.60
CA ASP A 261 30.60 -6.55 -9.38
C ASP A 261 31.30 -7.66 -8.58
N MET A 262 30.61 -8.78 -8.36
CA MET A 262 31.12 -9.88 -7.52
C MET A 262 32.21 -10.73 -8.20
N LEU A 263 32.11 -10.93 -9.50
CA LEU A 263 33.03 -11.76 -10.29
C LEU A 263 34.06 -10.91 -11.07
N TYR A 264 34.23 -9.64 -10.70
CA TYR A 264 35.02 -8.70 -11.51
C TYR A 264 36.40 -9.26 -11.92
N ASP A 265 37.16 -9.83 -11.00
CA ASP A 265 38.48 -10.39 -11.28
C ASP A 265 38.45 -11.72 -12.02
N GLU A 266 37.30 -12.40 -12.05
CA GLU A 266 37.09 -13.72 -12.67
C GLU A 266 36.54 -13.64 -14.09
N LEU A 267 35.94 -12.49 -14.47
CA LEU A 267 35.39 -12.28 -15.80
C LEU A 267 36.49 -12.01 -16.84
N THR A 268 36.33 -12.58 -18.04
CA THR A 268 37.20 -12.23 -19.19
C THR A 268 36.93 -10.77 -19.62
N ALA A 269 37.90 -10.14 -20.26
CA ALA A 269 37.74 -8.80 -20.79
C ALA A 269 36.54 -8.69 -21.76
N GLU A 270 36.33 -9.74 -22.56
CA GLU A 270 35.22 -9.82 -23.49
C GLU A 270 33.86 -9.84 -22.77
N THR A 271 33.71 -10.72 -21.76
CA THR A 271 32.48 -10.82 -20.98
C THR A 271 32.21 -9.52 -20.20
N LYS A 272 33.25 -8.90 -19.63
CA LYS A 272 33.10 -7.56 -19.00
C LYS A 272 32.54 -6.55 -19.99
N GLN A 273 33.12 -6.49 -21.19
CA GLN A 273 32.66 -5.54 -22.21
C GLN A 273 31.23 -5.81 -22.69
N GLN A 274 30.81 -7.06 -22.79
CA GLN A 274 29.43 -7.42 -23.17
C GLN A 274 28.44 -6.99 -22.08
N ILE A 275 28.76 -7.22 -20.80
CA ILE A 275 27.93 -6.78 -19.67
C ILE A 275 27.82 -5.25 -19.66
N LEU A 276 28.94 -4.54 -19.75
CA LEU A 276 28.99 -3.08 -19.77
C LEU A 276 28.20 -2.51 -20.93
N THR A 277 28.33 -3.09 -22.12
CA THR A 277 27.55 -2.65 -23.31
C THR A 277 26.04 -2.83 -23.10
N THR A 278 25.63 -3.93 -22.48
CA THR A 278 24.23 -4.23 -22.18
C THR A 278 23.67 -3.23 -21.17
N ILE A 279 24.43 -2.95 -20.12
CA ILE A 279 24.04 -2.01 -19.04
C ILE A 279 24.01 -0.56 -19.59
N ASP A 280 25.03 -0.15 -20.35
CA ASP A 280 25.12 1.18 -20.96
C ASP A 280 23.95 1.47 -21.89
N LYS A 281 23.56 0.49 -22.71
CA LYS A 281 22.38 0.58 -23.56
C LYS A 281 21.12 0.83 -22.71
N GLN A 282 20.90 0.07 -21.65
CA GLN A 282 19.76 0.22 -20.74
C GLN A 282 19.76 1.61 -20.09
N PHE A 283 20.91 2.09 -19.64
CA PHE A 283 21.03 3.42 -19.04
C PHE A 283 20.68 4.55 -20.04
N LYS A 284 21.24 4.48 -21.24
CA LYS A 284 20.97 5.48 -22.29
C LYS A 284 19.48 5.52 -22.68
N GLU A 285 18.85 4.36 -22.81
CA GLU A 285 17.41 4.27 -23.10
C GLU A 285 16.57 4.81 -21.95
N GLY A 286 16.91 4.50 -20.70
CA GLY A 286 16.23 5.01 -19.50
C GLY A 286 16.38 6.51 -19.36
N LEU A 287 17.60 7.02 -19.42
CA LEU A 287 17.90 8.45 -19.29
C LEU A 287 17.33 9.30 -20.44
N ALA A 288 17.11 8.72 -21.61
CA ALA A 288 16.39 9.40 -22.69
C ALA A 288 14.87 9.49 -22.43
N ARG A 289 14.28 8.47 -21.82
CA ARG A 289 12.82 8.30 -21.73
C ARG A 289 12.22 8.78 -20.41
N TRP A 290 12.85 8.50 -19.26
CA TRP A 290 12.21 8.71 -17.95
C TRP A 290 12.18 10.16 -17.46
N PRO A 291 13.27 10.96 -17.58
CA PRO A 291 13.27 12.32 -17.08
C PRO A 291 12.13 13.16 -17.64
N GLY A 292 11.58 14.01 -16.81
CA GLY A 292 10.52 14.95 -17.16
C GLY A 292 9.10 14.39 -17.14
N PHE A 293 8.90 13.07 -17.08
CA PHE A 293 7.58 12.47 -17.10
C PHE A 293 7.33 11.50 -15.94
N THR A 294 8.28 10.60 -15.66
CA THR A 294 8.11 9.54 -14.65
C THR A 294 8.26 10.08 -13.24
N GLU A 295 9.05 11.11 -13.05
CA GLU A 295 9.46 11.62 -11.74
C GLU A 295 8.30 11.98 -10.83
N ALA A 296 7.23 12.56 -11.39
CA ALA A 296 6.10 13.04 -10.59
C ALA A 296 4.92 12.05 -10.52
N ARG A 297 5.03 10.82 -11.04
CA ARG A 297 3.79 10.09 -11.33
C ARG A 297 3.40 8.98 -10.39
N GLN A 298 4.26 8.11 -9.98
CA GLN A 298 3.78 6.90 -9.29
C GLN A 298 4.80 6.39 -8.29
N VAL A 299 4.64 6.77 -7.03
CA VAL A 299 5.50 6.27 -5.95
C VAL A 299 5.25 4.78 -5.71
N GLU A 300 3.98 4.34 -5.79
CA GLU A 300 3.55 2.99 -5.43
C GLU A 300 3.61 1.99 -6.59
N ASN A 301 3.98 2.41 -7.79
CA ASN A 301 3.99 1.53 -8.95
C ASN A 301 5.21 0.60 -8.95
N HIS A 302 4.97 -0.69 -8.76
CA HIS A 302 6.03 -1.70 -8.67
C HIS A 302 6.86 -1.84 -9.94
N PHE A 303 6.31 -1.61 -11.14
CA PHE A 303 7.10 -1.57 -12.38
C PHE A 303 8.17 -0.50 -12.31
N TRP A 304 7.76 0.71 -11.97
CA TRP A 304 8.67 1.84 -11.87
C TRP A 304 9.69 1.65 -10.74
N GLN A 305 9.28 1.19 -9.58
CA GLN A 305 10.17 0.99 -8.43
C GLN A 305 11.20 -0.12 -8.67
N MET A 306 10.81 -1.21 -9.32
CA MET A 306 11.76 -2.28 -9.68
C MET A 306 12.78 -1.81 -10.73
N GLU A 307 12.35 -1.03 -11.72
CA GLU A 307 13.28 -0.43 -12.69
C GLU A 307 14.21 0.57 -11.99
N LEU A 308 13.70 1.41 -11.08
CA LEU A 308 14.51 2.34 -10.30
C LEU A 308 15.58 1.61 -9.49
N ALA A 309 15.21 0.59 -8.72
CA ALA A 309 16.11 -0.18 -7.89
C ALA A 309 17.14 -0.95 -8.72
N GLY A 310 16.73 -1.56 -9.84
CA GLY A 310 17.61 -2.28 -10.74
C GLY A 310 18.66 -1.38 -11.39
N ASN A 311 18.25 -0.21 -11.86
CA ASN A 311 19.17 0.77 -12.46
C ASN A 311 20.09 1.43 -11.41
N PHE A 312 19.59 1.71 -10.21
CA PHE A 312 20.43 2.18 -9.10
C PHE A 312 21.52 1.17 -8.74
N THR A 313 21.15 -0.11 -8.59
CA THR A 313 22.10 -1.20 -8.28
C THR A 313 23.11 -1.37 -9.39
N ALA A 314 22.67 -1.34 -10.66
CA ALA A 314 23.57 -1.46 -11.81
C ALA A 314 24.51 -0.24 -11.93
N ALA A 315 24.03 0.96 -11.64
CA ALA A 315 24.86 2.17 -11.65
C ALA A 315 25.93 2.14 -10.54
N LEU A 316 25.58 1.66 -9.34
CA LEU A 316 26.56 1.43 -8.27
C LEU A 316 27.64 0.41 -8.70
N ALA A 317 27.21 -0.70 -9.30
CA ALA A 317 28.11 -1.79 -9.72
C ALA A 317 29.10 -1.37 -10.83
N THR A 318 28.70 -0.44 -11.70
CA THR A 318 29.48 -0.02 -12.88
C THR A 318 30.00 1.43 -12.80
N LEU A 319 29.96 2.03 -11.61
CA LEU A 319 30.46 3.39 -11.37
C LEU A 319 31.97 3.46 -11.61
N GLY A 320 32.36 4.37 -12.51
CA GLY A 320 33.76 4.56 -12.92
C GLY A 320 34.15 3.78 -14.18
N GLU A 321 33.37 2.77 -14.58
CA GLU A 321 33.59 2.01 -15.84
C GLU A 321 32.70 2.52 -17.00
N LEU A 322 31.53 3.09 -16.67
CA LEU A 322 30.61 3.68 -17.64
C LEU A 322 30.34 5.16 -17.33
N GLU A 323 30.43 6.03 -18.30
CA GLU A 323 30.02 7.44 -18.16
C GLU A 323 28.52 7.55 -17.85
N SER A 324 27.70 6.75 -18.53
CA SER A 324 26.25 6.69 -18.30
C SER A 324 25.86 6.20 -16.89
N ALA A 325 26.72 5.43 -16.21
CA ALA A 325 26.48 5.01 -14.83
C ALA A 325 26.51 6.19 -13.85
N THR A 326 27.38 7.17 -14.08
CA THR A 326 27.41 8.39 -13.27
C THR A 326 26.07 9.13 -13.34
N GLU A 327 25.58 9.37 -14.55
CA GLU A 327 24.31 10.08 -14.72
C GLU A 327 23.11 9.26 -14.24
N MET A 328 23.10 7.94 -14.47
CA MET A 328 22.05 7.04 -13.98
C MET A 328 22.02 7.00 -12.45
N LEU A 329 23.19 6.98 -11.81
CA LEU A 329 23.29 7.00 -10.34
C LEU A 329 22.77 8.32 -9.78
N ASP A 330 23.19 9.45 -10.36
CA ASP A 330 22.71 10.79 -9.94
C ASP A 330 21.19 10.91 -10.07
N TYR A 331 20.64 10.44 -11.19
CA TYR A 331 19.20 10.43 -11.43
C TYR A 331 18.44 9.55 -10.44
N THR A 332 18.85 8.29 -10.29
CA THR A 332 18.11 7.32 -9.43
C THR A 332 18.26 7.66 -7.95
N TYR A 333 19.44 8.11 -7.51
CA TYR A 333 19.71 8.61 -6.17
C TYR A 333 18.86 9.84 -5.86
N GLY A 334 18.98 10.88 -6.72
CA GLY A 334 18.27 12.14 -6.52
C GLY A 334 16.75 11.96 -6.52
N LEU A 335 16.23 11.11 -7.40
CA LEU A 335 14.82 10.82 -7.51
C LEU A 335 14.30 10.04 -6.28
N PHE A 336 15.05 9.04 -5.80
CA PHE A 336 14.66 8.27 -4.63
C PHE A 336 14.55 9.16 -3.38
N ILE A 337 15.57 9.97 -3.08
CA ILE A 337 15.52 10.87 -1.92
C ILE A 337 14.48 11.98 -2.06
N ALA A 338 14.19 12.43 -3.29
CA ALA A 338 13.16 13.44 -3.53
C ALA A 338 11.76 12.90 -3.28
N ARG A 339 11.50 11.66 -3.67
CA ARG A 339 10.14 11.12 -3.68
C ARG A 339 9.84 10.21 -2.52
N PHE A 340 10.74 9.28 -2.18
CA PHE A 340 10.38 8.18 -1.32
C PHE A 340 10.10 8.58 0.13
N PRO A 341 10.97 9.36 0.81
CA PRO A 341 10.68 9.75 2.18
C PRO A 341 9.60 10.82 2.32
N ASN A 342 9.33 11.60 1.27
CA ASN A 342 8.45 12.77 1.33
C ASN A 342 7.07 12.51 0.75
N LEU A 343 6.98 11.64 -0.27
CA LEU A 343 5.76 11.36 -1.00
C LEU A 343 5.09 10.06 -0.56
N ALA A 344 5.75 9.19 0.21
CA ALA A 344 5.10 8.12 0.93
C ALA A 344 4.31 8.68 2.13
N THR A 345 3.24 8.00 2.49
CA THR A 345 2.41 8.43 3.62
C THR A 345 3.22 8.34 4.91
N GLN A 346 3.18 9.36 5.77
CA GLN A 346 3.97 9.39 6.99
C GLN A 346 3.57 8.32 8.02
N ASP A 347 2.38 7.75 7.87
CA ASP A 347 1.85 6.72 8.76
C ASP A 347 2.37 5.29 8.48
N GLY A 348 3.20 5.10 7.45
CA GLY A 348 3.77 3.81 7.10
C GLY A 348 2.84 2.91 6.27
N GLY A 349 1.64 3.37 5.91
CA GLY A 349 0.68 2.60 5.14
C GLY A 349 1.11 2.38 3.67
N TRP A 350 0.48 1.38 3.03
CA TRP A 350 0.63 1.09 1.60
C TRP A 350 -0.74 0.95 0.94
N ASN A 351 -1.04 1.79 -0.04
CA ASN A 351 -2.39 1.92 -0.61
C ASN A 351 -2.86 0.71 -1.44
N GLU A 352 -1.95 -0.07 -2.01
CA GLU A 352 -2.26 -1.29 -2.77
C GLU A 352 -2.38 -2.55 -1.89
N GLY A 353 -2.27 -2.40 -0.56
CA GLY A 353 -2.35 -3.49 0.40
C GLY A 353 -1.05 -4.29 0.55
N GLU A 354 -1.04 -5.21 1.51
CA GLU A 354 0.15 -5.96 1.94
C GLU A 354 0.67 -6.90 0.84
N GLY A 355 -0.22 -7.37 -0.02
CA GLY A 355 0.12 -8.23 -1.14
C GLY A 355 1.12 -7.60 -2.08
N TYR A 356 0.83 -6.39 -2.53
CA TYR A 356 1.67 -5.66 -3.47
C TYR A 356 2.80 -4.86 -2.83
N TYR A 357 2.72 -4.51 -1.56
CA TYR A 357 3.89 -4.03 -0.83
C TYR A 357 5.09 -4.99 -0.99
N SER A 358 4.86 -6.30 -0.84
CA SER A 358 5.93 -7.29 -0.91
C SER A 358 6.63 -7.38 -2.29
N VAL A 359 6.03 -6.83 -3.34
CA VAL A 359 6.65 -6.72 -4.67
C VAL A 359 7.62 -5.54 -4.73
N ASN A 360 7.41 -4.52 -3.90
CA ASN A 360 8.20 -3.29 -3.87
C ASN A 360 9.34 -3.31 -2.85
N GLN A 361 9.48 -4.38 -2.09
CA GLN A 361 10.44 -4.53 -1.01
C GLN A 361 11.88 -4.15 -1.40
N THR A 362 12.36 -4.61 -2.55
CA THR A 362 13.71 -4.32 -3.04
C THR A 362 13.96 -2.82 -3.20
N ALA A 363 13.02 -2.10 -3.78
CA ALA A 363 13.15 -0.65 -3.92
C ALA A 363 13.08 0.06 -2.56
N VAL A 364 12.22 -0.41 -1.66
CA VAL A 364 11.95 0.25 -0.38
C VAL A 364 13.04 0.00 0.65
N VAL A 365 13.46 -1.25 0.83
CA VAL A 365 14.36 -1.65 1.91
C VAL A 365 15.81 -1.79 1.45
N ASP A 366 16.05 -2.46 0.31
CA ASP A 366 17.41 -2.71 -0.12
C ASP A 366 18.11 -1.44 -0.60
N MET A 367 17.40 -0.55 -1.33
CA MET A 367 17.96 0.78 -1.66
C MET A 367 18.25 1.61 -0.41
N ALA A 368 17.34 1.60 0.58
CA ALA A 368 17.54 2.31 1.85
C ALA A 368 18.79 1.79 2.60
N LEU A 369 19.00 0.47 2.61
CA LEU A 369 20.20 -0.14 3.18
C LEU A 369 21.47 0.27 2.43
N LEU A 370 21.46 0.24 1.09
CA LEU A 370 22.59 0.67 0.28
C LEU A 370 22.92 2.15 0.52
N LEU A 371 21.91 3.03 0.57
CA LEU A 371 22.10 4.44 0.90
C LEU A 371 22.72 4.63 2.28
N LYS A 372 22.26 3.88 3.29
CA LYS A 372 22.79 3.95 4.65
C LYS A 372 24.22 3.43 4.73
N LYS A 373 24.50 2.27 4.14
CA LYS A 373 25.79 1.58 4.31
C LYS A 373 26.88 2.13 3.39
N LEU A 374 26.55 2.55 2.20
CA LEU A 374 27.51 3.10 1.25
C LEU A 374 27.61 4.63 1.31
N GLY A 375 26.49 5.32 1.58
CA GLY A 375 26.40 6.77 1.56
C GLY A 375 26.21 7.44 2.92
N GLY A 376 26.04 6.69 4.02
CA GLY A 376 25.79 7.23 5.35
C GLY A 376 24.42 7.89 5.55
N ILE A 377 23.49 7.68 4.62
CA ILE A 377 22.16 8.32 4.58
C ILE A 377 21.14 7.44 5.30
N ASP A 378 20.80 7.79 6.53
CA ASP A 378 19.86 6.99 7.34
C ASP A 378 18.40 7.38 7.11
N ILE A 379 17.84 6.87 6.00
CA ILE A 379 16.46 7.12 5.62
C ILE A 379 15.44 6.38 6.52
N PHE A 380 15.87 5.36 7.27
CA PHE A 380 14.99 4.63 8.18
C PHE A 380 14.42 5.52 9.30
N LYS A 381 15.09 6.64 9.61
CA LYS A 381 14.60 7.63 10.58
C LYS A 381 13.39 8.43 10.13
N MET A 382 13.00 8.34 8.86
CA MET A 382 11.84 9.05 8.33
C MET A 382 10.52 8.43 8.79
N GLY A 383 9.48 9.27 8.94
CA GLY A 383 8.20 8.88 9.53
C GLY A 383 7.58 7.64 8.92
N TRP A 384 7.60 7.53 7.58
CA TRP A 384 7.06 6.35 6.91
C TRP A 384 7.77 5.04 7.34
N TYR A 385 9.09 5.02 7.39
CA TYR A 385 9.86 3.85 7.77
C TYR A 385 9.68 3.49 9.25
N ARG A 386 9.63 4.50 10.14
CA ARG A 386 9.38 4.27 11.57
C ARG A 386 8.02 3.63 11.83
N ASN A 387 7.02 4.02 11.03
CA ASN A 387 5.62 3.59 11.20
C ASN A 387 5.25 2.34 10.36
N LEU A 388 6.08 1.94 9.40
CA LEU A 388 5.83 0.74 8.59
C LEU A 388 5.63 -0.55 9.43
N PRO A 389 6.35 -0.80 10.53
CA PRO A 389 6.09 -1.94 11.39
C PRO A 389 4.68 -2.00 11.95
N ASP A 390 4.08 -0.86 12.25
CA ASP A 390 2.70 -0.79 12.72
C ASP A 390 1.73 -1.23 11.62
N TYR A 391 1.93 -0.76 10.37
CA TYR A 391 1.08 -1.18 9.26
C TYR A 391 1.01 -2.71 9.15
N PHE A 392 2.14 -3.39 9.18
CA PHE A 392 2.15 -4.85 9.14
C PHE A 392 1.64 -5.50 10.43
N THR A 393 1.86 -4.90 11.59
CA THR A 393 1.38 -5.44 12.86
C THR A 393 -0.14 -5.46 12.90
N TYR A 394 -0.78 -4.39 12.43
CA TYR A 394 -2.23 -4.25 12.47
C TYR A 394 -2.94 -4.87 11.26
N PHE A 395 -2.39 -4.76 10.04
CA PHE A 395 -3.06 -5.21 8.81
C PHE A 395 -2.68 -6.60 8.33
N SER A 396 -1.59 -7.13 8.85
CA SER A 396 -1.13 -8.50 8.54
C SER A 396 -0.74 -9.22 9.84
N PRO A 397 -1.69 -9.40 10.78
CA PRO A 397 -1.38 -10.01 12.07
C PRO A 397 -0.86 -11.42 11.90
N VAL A 398 0.06 -11.83 12.79
CA VAL A 398 0.68 -13.15 12.75
C VAL A 398 -0.37 -14.23 12.93
N ALA A 399 -0.28 -15.31 12.16
CA ALA A 399 -1.20 -16.45 12.18
C ALA A 399 -2.68 -16.10 11.94
N SER A 400 -2.95 -14.93 11.39
CA SER A 400 -4.29 -14.47 11.02
C SER A 400 -4.32 -14.10 9.54
N PRO A 401 -5.48 -13.98 8.92
CA PRO A 401 -5.61 -13.42 7.58
C PRO A 401 -5.03 -12.00 7.52
N VAL A 402 -4.49 -11.61 6.39
CA VAL A 402 -4.18 -10.20 6.09
C VAL A 402 -5.47 -9.42 5.87
N SER A 403 -5.39 -8.11 5.75
CA SER A 403 -6.58 -7.23 5.66
C SER A 403 -7.57 -7.60 4.55
N GLY A 404 -7.11 -8.17 3.45
CA GLY A 404 -7.92 -8.50 2.28
C GLY A 404 -8.09 -7.35 1.29
N PHE A 405 -7.47 -6.20 1.54
CA PHE A 405 -7.49 -5.07 0.63
C PHE A 405 -6.40 -5.19 -0.45
N GLY A 406 -6.79 -4.86 -1.71
CA GLY A 406 -5.91 -4.94 -2.86
C GLY A 406 -5.71 -6.37 -3.41
N ASP A 407 -4.94 -6.43 -4.49
CA ASP A 407 -4.65 -7.71 -5.17
C ASP A 407 -3.75 -8.61 -4.33
N MET A 408 -4.17 -9.86 -4.14
CA MET A 408 -3.35 -10.85 -3.46
C MET A 408 -3.63 -12.26 -3.98
N HIS A 409 -2.57 -13.06 -4.01
CA HIS A 409 -2.64 -14.47 -4.41
C HIS A 409 -2.98 -15.40 -3.24
N ASP A 410 -3.06 -14.88 -2.04
CA ASP A 410 -3.20 -15.68 -0.84
C ASP A 410 -4.60 -16.25 -0.69
N ARG A 411 -4.66 -17.57 -0.83
CA ARG A 411 -5.82 -18.39 -0.52
C ARG A 411 -5.71 -19.05 0.85
N VAL A 412 -4.54 -18.93 1.44
CA VAL A 412 -4.25 -19.44 2.77
C VAL A 412 -4.88 -18.50 3.78
N GLU A 413 -5.62 -19.03 4.72
CA GLU A 413 -6.32 -18.22 5.73
C GLU A 413 -5.38 -17.52 6.68
N THR A 414 -4.17 -18.05 6.83
CA THR A 414 -3.18 -17.46 7.73
C THR A 414 -2.24 -16.53 7.00
N GLY A 415 -2.18 -15.31 7.48
CA GLY A 415 -1.22 -14.28 7.07
C GLY A 415 0.10 -14.36 7.84
N GLY A 416 0.81 -13.25 7.89
CA GLY A 416 1.99 -13.07 8.74
C GLY A 416 3.33 -13.33 8.07
N LEU A 417 3.35 -13.78 6.82
CA LEU A 417 4.60 -13.92 6.06
C LEU A 417 4.96 -12.67 5.25
N LYS A 418 3.99 -11.80 4.97
CA LYS A 418 4.24 -10.55 4.26
C LYS A 418 5.03 -9.58 5.13
N GLY A 419 5.98 -8.88 4.54
CA GLY A 419 6.85 -7.93 5.25
C GLY A 419 7.77 -8.55 6.30
N ARG A 420 7.98 -9.87 6.28
CA ARG A 420 8.72 -10.57 7.36
C ARG A 420 10.20 -10.19 7.41
N SER A 421 10.88 -10.23 6.29
CA SER A 421 12.31 -9.89 6.22
C SER A 421 12.55 -8.41 6.50
N GLU A 422 11.66 -7.56 6.03
CA GLU A 422 11.69 -6.12 6.28
C GLU A 422 11.55 -5.80 7.78
N MET A 423 10.71 -6.56 8.48
CA MET A 423 10.54 -6.39 9.92
C MET A 423 11.83 -6.70 10.69
N LEU A 424 12.64 -7.63 10.22
CA LEU A 424 13.96 -7.85 10.84
C LEU A 424 14.88 -6.67 10.57
N THR A 425 14.96 -6.18 9.33
CA THR A 425 15.79 -5.03 8.96
C THR A 425 15.41 -3.78 9.75
N ILE A 426 14.15 -3.38 9.68
CA ILE A 426 13.67 -2.17 10.36
C ILE A 426 13.75 -2.33 11.89
N GLY A 427 13.45 -3.52 12.41
CA GLY A 427 13.59 -3.83 13.82
C GLY A 427 15.03 -3.70 14.34
N CYS A 428 16.02 -3.95 13.47
CA CYS A 428 17.42 -3.73 13.80
C CYS A 428 17.82 -2.25 13.66
N GLU A 429 17.49 -1.63 12.53
CA GLU A 429 17.91 -0.27 12.19
C GLU A 429 17.25 0.79 13.08
N GLU A 430 15.97 0.60 13.45
CA GLU A 430 15.20 1.49 14.32
C GLU A 430 15.12 1.03 15.79
N ASN A 431 15.76 -0.08 16.12
CA ASN A 431 15.65 -0.72 17.45
C ASN A 431 14.21 -0.96 17.90
N ASN A 432 13.33 -1.34 16.94
CA ASN A 432 11.89 -1.53 17.15
C ASN A 432 11.58 -2.96 17.66
N PRO A 433 11.22 -3.13 18.95
CA PRO A 433 10.99 -4.46 19.53
C PRO A 433 9.73 -5.15 18.99
N TYR A 434 8.74 -4.42 18.50
CA TYR A 434 7.49 -4.97 17.93
C TYR A 434 7.71 -5.49 16.52
N ALA A 435 8.52 -4.81 15.71
CA ALA A 435 8.98 -5.33 14.42
C ALA A 435 9.75 -6.65 14.58
N LEU A 436 10.65 -6.71 15.57
CA LEU A 436 11.37 -7.94 15.90
C LEU A 436 10.43 -9.05 16.38
N TYR A 437 9.44 -8.72 17.22
CA TYR A 437 8.42 -9.68 17.65
C TYR A 437 7.68 -10.27 16.46
N ARG A 438 7.18 -9.40 15.56
CA ARG A 438 6.52 -9.83 14.36
C ARG A 438 7.39 -10.77 13.51
N PHE A 439 8.66 -10.43 13.30
CA PHE A 439 9.59 -11.31 12.59
C PHE A 439 9.67 -12.68 13.25
N PHE A 440 9.98 -12.75 14.54
CA PHE A 440 10.16 -14.03 15.25
C PHE A 440 8.88 -14.86 15.30
N GLN A 441 7.71 -14.25 15.46
CA GLN A 441 6.45 -14.96 15.44
C GLN A 441 6.07 -15.45 14.04
N SER A 442 6.33 -14.66 13.00
CA SER A 442 5.99 -15.02 11.61
C SER A 442 6.80 -16.20 11.06
N VAL A 443 7.91 -16.58 11.70
CA VAL A 443 8.70 -17.76 11.34
C VAL A 443 8.32 -19.01 12.15
N ARG A 444 7.41 -18.88 13.13
CA ARG A 444 6.87 -20.03 13.87
C ARG A 444 5.82 -20.76 13.02
N PRO A 445 5.69 -22.10 13.18
CA PRO A 445 4.57 -22.83 12.60
C PRO A 445 3.23 -22.31 13.13
N VAL A 446 2.21 -22.25 12.26
CA VAL A 446 0.87 -21.78 12.65
C VAL A 446 0.25 -22.67 13.73
N GLU A 447 0.54 -23.97 13.72
CA GLU A 447 0.09 -24.93 14.72
C GLU A 447 0.49 -24.51 16.15
N SER A 448 1.63 -23.81 16.29
CA SER A 448 2.08 -23.35 17.60
C SER A 448 1.16 -22.31 18.25
N PHE A 449 0.24 -21.69 17.48
CA PHE A 449 -0.75 -20.74 17.98
C PHE A 449 -2.09 -21.42 18.29
N PHE A 450 -2.50 -22.40 17.46
CA PHE A 450 -3.84 -22.99 17.51
C PHE A 450 -3.84 -24.45 17.97
N GLY A 451 -2.66 -25.04 18.21
CA GLY A 451 -2.52 -26.45 18.58
C GLY A 451 -2.70 -27.41 17.40
N ALA A 452 -2.72 -28.70 17.69
CA ALA A 452 -2.82 -29.77 16.67
C ALA A 452 -4.18 -29.80 15.93
N THR A 453 -5.15 -29.01 16.37
CA THR A 453 -6.48 -28.92 15.73
C THR A 453 -6.53 -27.90 14.60
N ALA A 454 -5.43 -27.15 14.34
CA ALA A 454 -5.36 -26.27 13.19
C ALA A 454 -5.50 -27.09 11.90
N ASP A 455 -6.30 -26.59 10.96
CA ASP A 455 -6.48 -27.24 9.67
C ASP A 455 -5.16 -27.22 8.89
N GLU A 456 -4.47 -28.38 8.85
CA GLU A 456 -3.17 -28.56 8.21
C GLU A 456 -3.13 -28.08 6.75
N LYS A 457 -4.25 -28.09 6.06
CA LYS A 457 -4.39 -27.62 4.69
C LYS A 457 -3.99 -26.15 4.52
N TYR A 458 -4.12 -25.36 5.57
CA TYR A 458 -3.82 -23.93 5.58
C TYR A 458 -2.50 -23.58 6.27
N LEU A 459 -1.79 -24.57 6.82
CA LEU A 459 -0.54 -24.33 7.50
C LEU A 459 0.56 -23.96 6.50
N ARG A 460 1.27 -22.90 6.80
CA ARG A 460 2.42 -22.47 5.99
C ARG A 460 3.70 -23.08 6.53
N LYS A 461 4.46 -23.71 5.63
CA LYS A 461 5.82 -24.11 5.95
C LYS A 461 6.70 -22.85 6.08
N PRO A 462 7.56 -22.79 7.12
CA PRO A 462 8.56 -21.73 7.20
C PRO A 462 9.40 -21.68 5.92
N LEU A 463 9.74 -20.50 5.45
CA LEU A 463 10.69 -20.35 4.36
C LEU A 463 12.07 -20.77 4.84
N ALA A 464 12.83 -21.46 3.99
CA ALA A 464 14.19 -21.89 4.32
C ALA A 464 15.12 -20.70 4.61
N LYS A 465 14.94 -19.60 3.86
CA LYS A 465 15.64 -18.32 4.04
C LYS A 465 14.66 -17.28 4.58
N THR A 466 14.90 -16.81 5.77
CA THR A 466 13.99 -15.89 6.47
C THR A 466 14.59 -14.53 6.79
N GLU A 467 15.90 -14.37 6.62
CA GLU A 467 16.65 -13.18 6.95
C GLU A 467 17.07 -12.42 5.71
N PRO A 468 17.08 -11.08 5.75
CA PRO A 468 17.60 -10.26 4.67
C PRO A 468 19.08 -10.55 4.40
N TRP A 469 19.49 -10.39 3.16
CA TRP A 469 20.88 -10.59 2.74
C TRP A 469 21.88 -9.76 3.55
N TYR A 470 21.49 -8.52 3.88
CA TYR A 470 22.31 -7.63 4.71
C TYR A 470 22.69 -8.25 6.06
N GLN A 471 21.73 -8.86 6.79
CA GLN A 471 22.02 -9.50 8.07
C GLN A 471 22.95 -10.70 7.92
N ILE A 472 22.77 -11.46 6.85
CA ILE A 472 23.57 -12.66 6.58
C ILE A 472 25.01 -12.29 6.31
N VAL A 473 25.26 -11.39 5.37
CA VAL A 473 26.60 -10.98 4.96
C VAL A 473 27.35 -10.25 6.08
N ASN A 474 26.63 -9.59 6.97
CA ASN A 474 27.22 -8.91 8.12
C ASN A 474 27.26 -9.78 9.38
N ASN A 475 26.86 -11.04 9.30
CA ASN A 475 26.76 -11.98 10.43
C ASN A 475 26.01 -11.37 11.64
N ILE A 476 24.92 -10.65 11.33
CA ILE A 476 24.09 -10.02 12.34
C ILE A 476 23.06 -11.03 12.83
N SER A 477 23.18 -11.43 14.09
CA SER A 477 22.21 -12.26 14.78
C SER A 477 21.44 -11.43 15.82
N VAL A 478 20.13 -11.49 15.72
CA VAL A 478 19.25 -10.76 16.65
C VAL A 478 18.67 -11.72 17.68
N ALA A 479 18.92 -11.45 18.95
CA ALA A 479 18.41 -12.28 20.01
C ALA A 479 16.89 -12.10 20.17
N PRO A 480 16.09 -13.20 20.22
CA PRO A 480 14.64 -13.13 20.41
C PRO A 480 14.21 -12.35 21.66
N LYS A 481 15.05 -12.29 22.70
CA LYS A 481 14.79 -11.51 23.92
C LYS A 481 14.65 -9.99 23.70
N ARG A 482 15.11 -9.46 22.56
CA ARG A 482 14.87 -8.06 22.18
C ARG A 482 13.45 -7.80 21.69
N ALA A 483 12.74 -8.84 21.27
CA ALA A 483 11.37 -8.74 20.78
C ALA A 483 10.38 -8.57 21.94
N LYS A 484 9.36 -7.75 21.75
CA LYS A 484 8.27 -7.53 22.71
C LYS A 484 6.94 -7.71 22.03
N ALA A 485 6.06 -8.50 22.63
CA ALA A 485 4.67 -8.62 22.15
C ALA A 485 3.95 -7.27 22.22
N PRO A 486 3.06 -6.96 21.27
CA PRO A 486 2.32 -5.69 21.23
C PRO A 486 1.17 -5.62 22.25
N ALA A 487 1.32 -6.24 23.44
CA ALA A 487 0.28 -6.34 24.47
C ALA A 487 -0.13 -4.97 25.05
N ASN A 488 0.76 -4.00 25.02
CA ASN A 488 0.52 -2.65 25.53
C ASN A 488 0.40 -1.61 24.40
N GLN A 489 0.24 -2.06 23.16
CA GLN A 489 -0.05 -1.17 22.05
C GLN A 489 -1.55 -0.87 22.00
N PRO A 490 -1.96 0.28 21.45
CA PRO A 490 -3.36 0.54 21.13
C PRO A 490 -3.99 -0.65 20.42
N THR A 491 -5.25 -0.90 20.70
CA THR A 491 -5.99 -1.95 19.99
C THR A 491 -6.41 -1.53 18.59
N ASP A 492 -6.39 -0.24 18.32
CA ASP A 492 -6.76 0.34 17.05
C ASP A 492 -5.59 1.08 16.43
N LYS A 493 -5.54 1.08 15.09
CA LYS A 493 -4.65 1.95 14.34
C LYS A 493 -5.34 2.44 13.07
N VAL A 494 -5.31 3.75 12.88
CA VAL A 494 -5.79 4.38 11.64
C VAL A 494 -4.60 4.91 10.84
N PHE A 495 -4.54 4.53 9.60
CA PHE A 495 -3.59 5.00 8.61
C PHE A 495 -4.33 5.97 7.68
N TYR A 496 -4.48 7.21 8.15
CA TYR A 496 -5.23 8.25 7.43
C TYR A 496 -4.65 8.50 6.02
N GLY A 497 -3.34 8.37 5.90
CA GLY A 497 -2.64 8.55 4.65
C GLY A 497 -3.13 7.63 3.55
N VAL A 498 -3.30 6.36 3.84
CA VAL A 498 -3.82 5.37 2.88
C VAL A 498 -5.32 5.11 3.06
N GLY A 499 -5.96 5.72 4.05
CA GLY A 499 -7.39 5.60 4.31
C GLY A 499 -7.80 4.20 4.76
N ALA A 500 -7.07 3.63 5.72
CA ALA A 500 -7.33 2.31 6.26
C ALA A 500 -7.28 2.30 7.78
N ALA A 501 -8.14 1.50 8.42
CA ALA A 501 -8.17 1.30 9.86
C ALA A 501 -8.22 -0.18 10.21
N ALA A 502 -7.55 -0.56 11.30
CA ALA A 502 -7.66 -1.88 11.89
C ALA A 502 -7.98 -1.76 13.38
N MET A 503 -8.93 -2.57 13.85
CA MET A 503 -9.37 -2.62 15.24
C MET A 503 -9.29 -4.07 15.70
N HIS A 504 -8.61 -4.30 16.82
CA HIS A 504 -8.35 -5.63 17.39
C HIS A 504 -9.02 -5.80 18.75
N SER A 505 -9.40 -7.02 19.07
CA SER A 505 -9.80 -7.38 20.44
C SER A 505 -8.60 -7.81 21.29
N CYS A 506 -7.59 -8.41 20.67
CA CYS A 506 -6.40 -8.91 21.34
C CYS A 506 -5.19 -8.99 20.39
N LEU A 507 -4.59 -7.86 20.07
CA LEU A 507 -3.48 -7.74 19.10
C LEU A 507 -2.29 -8.67 19.40
N ALA A 508 -2.04 -9.00 20.68
CA ALA A 508 -0.92 -9.83 21.11
C ALA A 508 -1.16 -11.34 21.02
N ASP A 509 -2.41 -11.79 20.90
CA ASP A 509 -2.77 -13.21 20.89
C ASP A 509 -3.71 -13.54 19.72
N PRO A 510 -3.17 -13.98 18.58
CA PRO A 510 -3.97 -14.25 17.38
C PRO A 510 -5.02 -15.37 17.58
N ALA A 511 -4.85 -16.24 18.59
CA ALA A 511 -5.83 -17.28 18.88
C ALA A 511 -7.10 -16.76 19.57
N LYS A 512 -7.03 -15.55 20.13
CA LYS A 512 -8.15 -14.87 20.80
C LYS A 512 -8.61 -13.64 20.06
N ASP A 513 -7.88 -13.23 19.05
CA ASP A 513 -8.14 -11.94 18.37
C ASP A 513 -9.35 -12.00 17.44
N VAL A 514 -10.12 -10.94 17.51
CA VAL A 514 -11.11 -10.54 16.51
C VAL A 514 -10.61 -9.25 15.89
N THR A 515 -10.43 -9.28 14.59
CA THR A 515 -9.90 -8.13 13.84
C THR A 515 -10.95 -7.60 12.88
N ILE A 516 -11.16 -6.30 12.93
CA ILE A 516 -11.98 -5.55 11.98
C ILE A 516 -11.05 -4.68 11.15
N PHE A 517 -11.06 -4.89 9.84
CA PHE A 517 -10.39 -4.03 8.88
C PHE A 517 -11.41 -3.14 8.18
N PHE A 518 -11.07 -1.88 7.99
CA PHE A 518 -11.91 -0.91 7.30
C PHE A 518 -11.08 -0.13 6.29
N ARG A 519 -11.63 0.16 5.11
CA ARG A 519 -10.96 0.94 4.08
C ARG A 519 -11.87 2.00 3.47
N SER A 520 -11.38 3.23 3.44
CA SER A 520 -11.91 4.36 2.67
C SER A 520 -10.73 5.23 2.27
N SER A 521 -10.22 5.05 1.05
CA SER A 521 -8.88 5.49 0.65
C SER A 521 -8.92 6.71 -0.27
N PRO A 522 -8.12 7.76 0.02
CA PRO A 522 -7.95 8.89 -0.88
C PRO A 522 -7.20 8.53 -2.19
N PHE A 523 -6.53 7.38 -2.24
CA PHE A 523 -5.89 6.87 -3.47
C PHE A 523 -6.88 6.21 -4.44
N GLY A 524 -8.14 6.08 -4.06
CA GLY A 524 -9.15 5.44 -4.89
C GLY A 524 -8.89 3.96 -5.13
N SER A 525 -9.18 3.54 -6.37
CA SER A 525 -9.07 2.16 -6.84
C SER A 525 -8.02 2.03 -7.96
N LYS A 526 -6.92 2.76 -7.83
CA LYS A 526 -5.81 2.77 -8.79
C LYS A 526 -4.85 1.61 -8.56
N GLY A 527 -4.20 1.15 -9.64
CA GLY A 527 -3.21 0.07 -9.56
C GLY A 527 -3.84 -1.24 -9.09
N HIS A 528 -3.29 -1.78 -8.02
CA HIS A 528 -3.75 -3.04 -7.43
C HIS A 528 -4.78 -2.86 -6.31
N ALA A 529 -5.21 -1.63 -6.01
CA ALA A 529 -6.34 -1.37 -5.14
C ALA A 529 -7.66 -1.75 -5.81
N HIS A 530 -8.69 -2.03 -5.00
CA HIS A 530 -10.02 -2.45 -5.46
C HIS A 530 -11.03 -1.29 -5.36
N ALA A 531 -12.15 -1.43 -6.04
CA ALA A 531 -13.31 -0.54 -5.91
C ALA A 531 -14.09 -0.90 -4.63
N ASP A 532 -13.46 -0.66 -3.46
CA ASP A 532 -13.86 -1.16 -2.15
C ASP A 532 -13.90 -0.07 -1.07
N GLN A 533 -14.20 1.17 -1.47
CA GLN A 533 -14.34 2.26 -0.50
C GLN A 533 -15.49 1.99 0.48
N ASN A 534 -15.30 2.38 1.74
CA ASN A 534 -16.20 2.07 2.83
C ASN A 534 -16.49 0.56 3.00
N SER A 535 -15.57 -0.33 2.56
CA SER A 535 -15.71 -1.74 2.86
C SER A 535 -15.04 -2.11 4.20
N PHE A 536 -15.45 -3.24 4.73
CA PHE A 536 -14.87 -3.81 5.95
C PHE A 536 -14.66 -5.31 5.78
N ASN A 537 -13.71 -5.87 6.53
CA ASN A 537 -13.46 -7.30 6.60
C ASN A 537 -13.31 -7.70 8.06
N ILE A 538 -13.76 -8.90 8.40
CA ILE A 538 -13.71 -9.45 9.75
C ILE A 538 -13.00 -10.78 9.73
N SER A 539 -11.98 -10.92 10.57
CA SER A 539 -11.41 -12.22 10.94
C SER A 539 -11.59 -12.47 12.42
N ARG A 540 -11.73 -13.73 12.78
CA ARG A 540 -11.86 -14.17 14.19
C ARG A 540 -11.06 -15.43 14.40
N HIS A 541 -10.18 -15.41 15.40
CA HIS A 541 -9.36 -16.57 15.78
C HIS A 541 -8.56 -17.13 14.58
N GLY A 542 -7.97 -16.23 13.78
CA GLY A 542 -7.16 -16.60 12.61
C GLY A 542 -7.96 -17.08 11.39
N GLU A 543 -9.29 -16.94 11.35
CA GLU A 543 -10.15 -17.34 10.26
C GLU A 543 -10.96 -16.15 9.69
N ARG A 544 -11.24 -16.21 8.39
CA ARG A 544 -12.07 -15.23 7.68
C ARG A 544 -13.54 -15.49 7.96
N LEU A 545 -14.23 -14.50 8.51
CA LEU A 545 -15.69 -14.53 8.67
C LEU A 545 -16.39 -13.76 7.56
N PHE A 546 -16.17 -12.44 7.50
CA PHE A 546 -16.65 -11.58 6.43
C PHE A 546 -15.43 -11.06 5.68
N TYR A 547 -15.34 -11.38 4.40
CA TYR A 547 -14.12 -11.14 3.64
C TYR A 547 -14.43 -10.97 2.16
N PRO A 548 -13.66 -10.16 1.39
CA PRO A 548 -13.94 -9.97 -0.03
C PRO A 548 -13.81 -11.29 -0.80
N THR A 549 -14.61 -11.42 -1.83
CA THR A 549 -14.67 -12.61 -2.68
C THR A 549 -13.97 -12.39 -4.03
N GLY A 550 -13.99 -13.40 -4.90
CA GLY A 550 -13.26 -13.39 -6.15
C GLY A 550 -11.87 -14.01 -6.04
N TYR A 551 -11.21 -14.10 -7.19
CA TYR A 551 -9.92 -14.76 -7.33
C TYR A 551 -8.98 -13.92 -8.17
N TYR A 552 -7.81 -13.63 -7.68
CA TYR A 552 -6.79 -12.94 -8.47
C TYR A 552 -6.23 -13.89 -9.53
N THR A 553 -6.71 -13.77 -10.74
CA THR A 553 -6.28 -14.54 -11.91
C THR A 553 -5.26 -13.78 -12.74
N SER A 554 -5.51 -12.49 -12.96
CA SER A 554 -4.58 -11.52 -13.54
C SER A 554 -5.01 -10.10 -13.17
N PHE A 555 -4.23 -9.10 -13.55
CA PHE A 555 -4.51 -7.70 -13.23
C PHE A 555 -5.85 -7.21 -13.81
N ALA A 556 -6.17 -7.61 -15.04
CA ALA A 556 -7.28 -7.03 -15.80
C ALA A 556 -8.01 -8.03 -16.73
N ASP A 557 -8.12 -9.30 -16.32
CA ASP A 557 -9.03 -10.20 -17.03
C ASP A 557 -10.51 -9.91 -16.68
N LEU A 558 -11.42 -10.56 -17.40
CA LEU A 558 -12.85 -10.34 -17.22
C LEU A 558 -13.30 -10.59 -15.77
N HIS A 559 -12.82 -11.66 -15.11
CA HIS A 559 -13.15 -11.96 -13.73
C HIS A 559 -12.59 -10.91 -12.78
N SER A 560 -11.33 -10.51 -12.98
CA SER A 560 -10.69 -9.49 -12.13
C SER A 560 -11.46 -8.17 -12.17
N LEU A 561 -11.86 -7.70 -13.36
CA LEU A 561 -12.55 -6.42 -13.49
C LEU A 561 -14.03 -6.47 -13.07
N THR A 562 -14.71 -7.60 -13.24
CA THR A 562 -16.16 -7.64 -13.02
C THR A 562 -16.60 -8.38 -11.75
N SER A 563 -15.69 -9.12 -11.08
CA SER A 563 -16.04 -9.97 -9.93
C SER A 563 -15.02 -9.92 -8.79
N TYR A 564 -13.77 -9.52 -9.02
CA TYR A 564 -12.74 -9.52 -7.98
C TYR A 564 -12.40 -8.11 -7.49
N LYS A 565 -12.11 -7.18 -8.40
CA LYS A 565 -11.84 -5.77 -8.08
C LYS A 565 -13.09 -4.92 -7.97
N HIS A 566 -14.21 -5.38 -8.50
CA HIS A 566 -15.47 -4.64 -8.50
C HIS A 566 -16.10 -4.61 -7.11
N THR A 567 -16.79 -3.53 -6.77
CA THR A 567 -17.51 -3.32 -5.51
C THR A 567 -18.43 -4.50 -5.13
N ARG A 568 -18.97 -5.21 -6.15
CA ARG A 568 -19.80 -6.41 -5.91
C ARG A 568 -19.09 -7.58 -5.23
N ALA A 569 -17.77 -7.52 -5.08
CA ALA A 569 -16.99 -8.52 -4.35
C ALA A 569 -16.69 -8.13 -2.90
N CYS A 570 -17.09 -6.93 -2.49
CA CYS A 570 -16.68 -6.32 -1.24
C CYS A 570 -17.87 -6.11 -0.30
N ASN A 571 -17.62 -6.08 1.01
CA ASN A 571 -18.65 -5.77 2.02
C ASN A 571 -18.98 -4.27 1.99
N SER A 572 -19.68 -3.82 0.95
CA SER A 572 -19.96 -2.41 0.67
C SER A 572 -21.40 -2.24 0.14
N ILE A 573 -21.67 -1.18 -0.62
CA ILE A 573 -22.99 -0.83 -1.15
C ILE A 573 -22.96 -0.83 -2.69
N LEU A 574 -24.05 -1.28 -3.33
CA LEU A 574 -24.35 -0.95 -4.72
C LEU A 574 -25.57 -0.03 -4.78
N ILE A 575 -25.61 0.85 -5.78
CA ILE A 575 -26.76 1.68 -6.09
C ILE A 575 -27.27 1.36 -7.50
N ASN A 576 -28.54 0.96 -7.64
CA ASN A 576 -29.11 0.48 -8.91
C ASN A 576 -28.24 -0.61 -9.60
N GLY A 577 -27.52 -1.44 -8.80
CA GLY A 577 -26.59 -2.45 -9.28
C GLY A 577 -25.19 -1.92 -9.66
N TYR A 578 -24.97 -0.61 -9.64
CA TYR A 578 -23.69 0.02 -9.96
C TYR A 578 -22.76 0.04 -8.75
N GLY A 579 -21.46 -0.18 -8.99
CA GLY A 579 -20.37 -0.05 -8.04
C GLY A 579 -19.56 1.25 -8.23
N GLN A 580 -18.41 1.26 -7.61
CA GLN A 580 -17.47 2.39 -7.59
C GLN A 580 -16.57 2.40 -8.84
N ALA A 581 -16.05 3.56 -9.21
CA ALA A 581 -15.11 3.74 -10.30
C ALA A 581 -13.75 3.08 -10.00
N PHE A 582 -13.09 2.56 -11.03
CA PHE A 582 -11.67 2.27 -11.01
C PHE A 582 -10.87 3.56 -11.25
N GLY A 583 -9.65 3.59 -10.73
CA GLY A 583 -8.80 4.76 -10.83
C GLY A 583 -8.85 5.64 -9.58
N HIS A 584 -8.17 6.78 -9.63
CA HIS A 584 -8.14 7.71 -8.50
C HIS A 584 -9.49 8.39 -8.23
N GLU A 585 -10.32 8.50 -9.25
CA GLU A 585 -11.66 9.05 -9.14
C GLU A 585 -12.59 8.24 -8.25
N GLY A 586 -12.30 6.96 -8.05
CA GLY A 586 -13.05 6.08 -7.15
C GLY A 586 -12.60 6.19 -5.69
N TYR A 587 -12.40 7.41 -5.16
CA TYR A 587 -11.83 7.64 -3.85
C TYR A 587 -12.86 7.76 -2.72
N GLY A 588 -12.35 7.55 -1.49
CA GLY A 588 -13.03 7.83 -0.24
C GLY A 588 -12.04 8.33 0.80
N TRP A 589 -12.47 8.57 2.04
CA TRP A 589 -11.57 8.93 3.13
C TRP A 589 -12.18 8.60 4.49
N ILE A 590 -11.32 8.44 5.50
CA ILE A 590 -11.76 8.27 6.89
C ILE A 590 -12.02 9.65 7.49
N LYS A 591 -13.27 9.89 7.88
CA LYS A 591 -13.71 11.17 8.45
C LYS A 591 -13.49 11.28 9.95
N ARG A 592 -13.72 10.19 10.69
CA ARG A 592 -13.68 10.16 12.15
C ARG A 592 -13.19 8.83 12.65
N HIS A 593 -12.50 8.83 13.79
CA HIS A 593 -12.09 7.65 14.53
C HIS A 593 -12.08 7.96 16.02
N ILE A 594 -12.49 7.00 16.84
CA ILE A 594 -12.38 7.00 18.29
C ILE A 594 -11.96 5.62 18.75
N GLU A 595 -10.92 5.53 19.56
CA GLU A 595 -10.53 4.33 20.30
C GLU A 595 -11.03 4.45 21.74
N GLY A 596 -11.80 3.47 22.20
CA GLY A 596 -12.24 3.31 23.58
C GLY A 596 -11.79 1.96 24.14
N GLU A 597 -12.02 1.75 25.43
CA GLU A 597 -11.65 0.51 26.12
C GLU A 597 -12.47 -0.69 25.61
N ASN A 598 -13.80 -0.51 25.54
CA ASN A 598 -14.72 -1.58 25.12
C ASN A 598 -15.27 -1.37 23.71
N MET A 599 -15.22 -0.16 23.20
CA MET A 599 -15.75 0.19 21.89
C MET A 599 -14.74 1.01 21.07
N SER A 600 -14.65 0.69 19.80
CA SER A 600 -13.93 1.48 18.81
C SER A 600 -14.85 1.88 17.68
N TYR A 601 -14.59 3.04 17.10
CA TYR A 601 -15.41 3.62 16.06
C TYR A 601 -14.57 4.16 14.91
N VAL A 602 -15.02 3.90 13.68
CA VAL A 602 -14.49 4.52 12.48
C VAL A 602 -15.64 4.96 11.56
N CYS A 603 -15.45 6.09 10.89
CA CYS A 603 -16.38 6.59 9.89
C CYS A 603 -15.65 6.93 8.60
N GLY A 604 -16.14 6.40 7.47
CA GLY A 604 -15.66 6.73 6.14
C GLY A 604 -16.72 7.38 5.28
N GLU A 605 -16.27 8.19 4.32
CA GLU A 605 -17.08 8.79 3.25
C GLU A 605 -16.62 8.27 1.90
N ALA A 606 -17.57 7.85 1.05
CA ALA A 606 -17.26 7.29 -0.27
C ALA A 606 -18.31 7.63 -1.35
N GLY A 607 -19.12 8.65 -1.15
CA GLY A 607 -20.13 9.07 -2.15
C GLY A 607 -19.51 9.41 -3.49
N GLU A 608 -18.38 10.10 -3.47
CA GLU A 608 -17.61 10.49 -4.66
C GLU A 608 -17.04 9.31 -5.48
N ALA A 609 -16.98 8.10 -4.91
CA ALA A 609 -16.47 6.92 -5.63
C ALA A 609 -17.43 6.40 -6.72
N TYR A 610 -18.72 6.74 -6.64
CA TYR A 610 -19.77 6.14 -7.47
C TYR A 610 -20.00 6.93 -8.77
N LYS A 611 -19.08 6.83 -9.68
CA LYS A 611 -19.09 7.50 -10.99
C LYS A 611 -18.48 6.64 -12.07
N LYS A 612 -18.53 7.15 -13.29
CA LYS A 612 -17.88 6.52 -14.45
C LYS A 612 -16.37 6.48 -14.27
N THR A 613 -15.76 5.34 -14.61
CA THR A 613 -14.30 5.20 -14.72
C THR A 613 -13.78 6.00 -15.91
N THR A 614 -12.92 6.99 -15.64
CA THR A 614 -12.23 7.80 -16.65
C THR A 614 -10.73 7.50 -16.73
N ASP A 615 -10.19 6.76 -15.77
CA ASP A 615 -8.81 6.29 -15.81
C ASP A 615 -8.52 5.54 -17.11
N LYS A 616 -7.59 6.09 -17.91
CA LYS A 616 -7.30 5.59 -19.25
C LYS A 616 -6.88 4.12 -19.26
N GLN A 617 -6.09 3.68 -18.28
CA GLN A 617 -5.60 2.30 -18.21
C GLN A 617 -6.76 1.33 -18.02
N PHE A 618 -7.64 1.59 -17.06
CA PHE A 618 -8.81 0.74 -16.81
C PHE A 618 -9.84 0.84 -17.93
N ALA A 619 -10.05 2.02 -18.51
CA ALA A 619 -10.95 2.19 -19.64
C ALA A 619 -10.48 1.40 -20.88
N ASP A 620 -9.18 1.37 -21.15
CA ASP A 620 -8.59 0.58 -22.23
C ASP A 620 -8.76 -0.94 -21.97
N PHE A 621 -8.52 -1.42 -20.75
CA PHE A 621 -8.76 -2.82 -20.38
C PHE A 621 -10.22 -3.22 -20.48
N MET A 622 -11.14 -2.39 -20.01
CA MET A 622 -12.57 -2.64 -20.15
C MET A 622 -12.96 -2.77 -21.61
N LYS A 623 -12.50 -1.84 -22.46
CA LYS A 623 -12.74 -1.88 -23.91
C LYS A 623 -12.20 -3.16 -24.55
N GLU A 624 -10.97 -3.55 -24.21
CA GLU A 624 -10.33 -4.78 -24.71
C GLU A 624 -11.13 -6.05 -24.34
N LYS A 625 -11.71 -6.08 -23.14
CA LYS A 625 -12.48 -7.22 -22.62
C LYS A 625 -13.98 -7.14 -22.96
N GLY A 626 -14.42 -6.16 -23.74
CA GLY A 626 -15.83 -5.97 -24.11
C GLY A 626 -16.72 -5.52 -22.95
N ILE A 627 -16.13 -4.99 -21.87
CA ILE A 627 -16.84 -4.47 -20.72
C ILE A 627 -17.33 -3.07 -21.03
N LYS A 628 -18.64 -2.86 -21.00
CA LYS A 628 -19.27 -1.55 -21.13
C LYS A 628 -19.50 -0.92 -19.77
N GLN A 629 -19.44 0.40 -19.71
CA GLN A 629 -19.85 1.13 -18.51
C GLN A 629 -21.37 1.37 -18.56
N ASP A 630 -22.12 0.36 -18.17
CA ASP A 630 -23.59 0.32 -18.21
C ASP A 630 -24.17 -0.52 -17.05
N ALA A 631 -25.49 -0.57 -16.96
CA ALA A 631 -26.21 -1.30 -15.92
C ALA A 631 -25.92 -2.80 -15.91
N HIS A 632 -25.65 -3.41 -17.08
CA HIS A 632 -25.35 -4.83 -17.15
C HIS A 632 -24.08 -5.18 -16.38
N PHE A 633 -23.02 -4.39 -16.60
CA PHE A 633 -21.75 -4.59 -15.89
C PHE A 633 -21.72 -3.92 -14.50
N GLY A 634 -22.68 -3.06 -14.20
CA GLY A 634 -22.74 -2.29 -12.94
C GLY A 634 -21.62 -1.25 -12.82
N MET A 635 -21.28 -0.62 -13.93
CA MET A 635 -20.24 0.41 -14.04
C MET A 635 -20.80 1.63 -14.76
N GLY A 636 -20.48 2.83 -14.30
CA GLY A 636 -20.94 4.07 -14.93
C GLY A 636 -21.28 5.16 -13.93
N ASP A 637 -21.85 6.27 -14.44
CA ASP A 637 -22.34 7.34 -13.58
C ASP A 637 -23.56 6.90 -12.79
N THR A 638 -23.67 7.36 -11.56
CA THR A 638 -24.74 6.98 -10.64
C THR A 638 -25.36 8.22 -10.00
N PRO A 639 -26.60 8.13 -9.47
CA PRO A 639 -27.20 9.21 -8.73
C PRO A 639 -26.68 9.36 -7.29
N MET A 640 -25.64 8.64 -6.89
CA MET A 640 -25.07 8.69 -5.53
C MET A 640 -24.63 10.10 -5.17
N LYS A 641 -25.04 10.57 -4.01
CA LYS A 641 -24.61 11.85 -3.40
C LYS A 641 -23.78 11.63 -2.15
N LYS A 642 -24.19 10.66 -1.35
CA LYS A 642 -23.56 10.41 -0.05
C LYS A 642 -23.53 8.93 0.24
N PHE A 643 -22.37 8.47 0.68
CA PHE A 643 -22.20 7.17 1.32
C PHE A 643 -21.29 7.30 2.53
N GLU A 644 -21.89 7.56 3.67
CA GLU A 644 -21.20 7.61 4.96
C GLU A 644 -21.46 6.32 5.72
N ARG A 645 -20.41 5.61 6.11
CA ARG A 645 -20.47 4.38 6.89
C ARG A 645 -19.84 4.59 8.24
N HIS A 646 -20.65 4.41 9.29
CA HIS A 646 -20.21 4.36 10.67
C HIS A 646 -20.08 2.91 11.11
N LEU A 647 -18.89 2.50 11.54
CA LEU A 647 -18.64 1.16 12.03
C LEU A 647 -18.14 1.23 13.47
N VAL A 648 -18.81 0.50 14.35
CA VAL A 648 -18.50 0.40 15.78
C VAL A 648 -18.16 -1.05 16.10
N PHE A 649 -16.96 -1.28 16.61
CA PHE A 649 -16.55 -2.57 17.15
C PHE A 649 -16.75 -2.55 18.67
N VAL A 650 -17.69 -3.33 19.16
CA VAL A 650 -17.93 -3.58 20.59
C VAL A 650 -17.24 -4.89 20.95
N ARG A 651 -16.12 -4.77 21.63
CA ARG A 651 -15.25 -5.90 21.97
C ARG A 651 -15.91 -6.90 22.89
N PRO A 652 -15.63 -8.21 22.74
CA PRO A 652 -14.80 -8.74 21.64
C PRO A 652 -15.60 -9.19 20.40
N ASP A 653 -16.92 -9.26 20.45
CA ASP A 653 -17.68 -10.12 19.55
C ASP A 653 -18.82 -9.43 18.79
N VAL A 654 -19.02 -8.11 18.90
CA VAL A 654 -20.13 -7.43 18.22
C VAL A 654 -19.63 -6.29 17.35
N VAL A 655 -20.14 -6.24 16.11
CA VAL A 655 -19.92 -5.10 15.20
C VAL A 655 -21.26 -4.48 14.85
N VAL A 656 -21.38 -3.15 15.00
CA VAL A 656 -22.54 -2.37 14.61
C VAL A 656 -22.15 -1.44 13.46
N ILE A 657 -22.87 -1.53 12.33
CA ILE A 657 -22.63 -0.70 11.15
C ILE A 657 -23.88 0.10 10.88
N TYR A 658 -23.73 1.41 10.78
CA TYR A 658 -24.82 2.33 10.46
C TYR A 658 -24.46 3.12 9.19
N ASP A 659 -25.18 2.83 8.09
CA ASP A 659 -24.95 3.45 6.79
C ASP A 659 -25.95 4.57 6.55
N VAL A 660 -25.44 5.72 6.09
CA VAL A 660 -26.18 6.92 5.71
C VAL A 660 -26.00 7.14 4.21
N LEU A 661 -27.07 6.95 3.45
CA LEU A 661 -27.04 6.94 1.99
C LEU A 661 -28.00 7.97 1.42
N GLU A 662 -27.56 8.73 0.40
CA GLU A 662 -28.37 9.71 -0.32
C GLU A 662 -28.11 9.64 -1.83
N ALA A 663 -29.16 9.86 -2.62
CA ALA A 663 -29.11 9.92 -4.08
C ALA A 663 -29.98 11.06 -4.63
N ASP A 664 -29.68 11.51 -5.84
CA ASP A 664 -30.46 12.52 -6.55
C ASP A 664 -31.83 12.01 -6.96
N GLU A 665 -31.99 10.71 -7.15
CA GLU A 665 -33.23 10.06 -7.55
C GLU A 665 -33.54 8.83 -6.69
N ALA A 666 -34.80 8.39 -6.73
CA ALA A 666 -35.24 7.17 -6.04
C ALA A 666 -34.51 5.94 -6.60
N SER A 667 -33.73 5.27 -5.76
CA SER A 667 -32.78 4.22 -6.14
C SER A 667 -33.00 2.91 -5.39
N GLU A 668 -32.58 1.83 -6.02
CA GLU A 668 -32.36 0.55 -5.34
C GLU A 668 -31.01 0.59 -4.63
N TRP A 669 -31.01 0.22 -3.36
CA TRP A 669 -29.83 0.14 -2.52
C TRP A 669 -29.55 -1.30 -2.14
N SER A 670 -28.34 -1.79 -2.39
CA SER A 670 -27.93 -3.15 -2.09
C SER A 670 -26.75 -3.16 -1.12
N LEU A 671 -26.99 -3.58 0.12
CA LEU A 671 -25.93 -3.86 1.08
C LEU A 671 -25.41 -5.27 0.83
N LEU A 672 -24.08 -5.40 0.73
CA LEU A 672 -23.38 -6.64 0.39
C LEU A 672 -22.62 -7.18 1.60
N LEU A 673 -22.77 -8.49 1.86
CA LEU A 673 -21.97 -9.24 2.83
C LEU A 673 -21.42 -10.50 2.16
N HIS A 674 -20.11 -10.70 2.28
CA HIS A 674 -19.41 -11.81 1.62
C HIS A 674 -18.75 -12.74 2.62
N THR A 675 -18.77 -14.03 2.32
CA THR A 675 -18.15 -15.05 3.15
C THR A 675 -17.39 -16.07 2.30
N MET A 676 -16.31 -16.62 2.87
CA MET A 676 -15.51 -17.68 2.24
C MET A 676 -16.02 -19.09 2.59
N ARG A 677 -17.05 -19.18 3.41
CA ARG A 677 -17.68 -20.44 3.84
C ARG A 677 -19.16 -20.43 3.49
N PRO A 678 -19.79 -21.62 3.41
CA PRO A 678 -21.23 -21.70 3.22
C PRO A 678 -21.98 -20.80 4.20
N SER A 679 -22.87 -20.01 3.67
CA SER A 679 -23.70 -19.11 4.45
C SER A 679 -25.15 -19.21 4.03
N THR A 680 -26.06 -18.88 4.93
CA THR A 680 -27.51 -18.92 4.67
C THR A 680 -28.12 -17.57 5.01
N VAL A 681 -29.16 -17.20 4.26
CA VAL A 681 -29.95 -15.99 4.53
C VAL A 681 -31.39 -16.41 4.81
N ASP A 682 -31.88 -16.03 6.00
CA ASP A 682 -33.29 -16.12 6.38
C ASP A 682 -33.81 -14.70 6.66
N LYS A 683 -34.71 -14.22 5.77
CA LYS A 683 -35.25 -12.84 5.81
C LYS A 683 -34.14 -11.79 5.79
N ASN A 684 -33.87 -11.17 6.92
CA ASN A 684 -32.86 -10.12 7.09
C ASN A 684 -31.61 -10.59 7.88
N LYS A 685 -31.48 -11.92 8.08
CA LYS A 685 -30.38 -12.50 8.85
C LYS A 685 -29.52 -13.40 7.98
N LEU A 686 -28.20 -13.13 7.97
CA LEU A 686 -27.16 -13.99 7.40
C LEU A 686 -26.51 -14.78 8.54
N THR A 687 -26.24 -16.07 8.30
CA THR A 687 -25.44 -16.90 9.23
C THR A 687 -24.26 -17.53 8.49
N VAL A 688 -23.11 -17.59 9.15
CA VAL A 688 -21.90 -18.23 8.65
C VAL A 688 -21.17 -18.95 9.78
N GLU A 689 -20.56 -20.09 9.46
CA GLU A 689 -19.77 -20.89 10.39
C GLU A 689 -18.41 -21.23 9.76
N THR A 690 -17.35 -21.12 10.57
CA THR A 690 -16.00 -21.55 10.24
C THR A 690 -15.60 -22.77 11.07
N SER A 691 -14.32 -23.16 11.09
CA SER A 691 -13.86 -24.27 11.95
C SER A 691 -13.85 -23.91 13.43
N ARG A 692 -13.74 -22.60 13.78
CA ARG A 692 -13.62 -22.11 15.17
C ARG A 692 -14.71 -21.16 15.59
N SER A 693 -15.42 -20.55 14.64
CA SER A 693 -16.30 -19.43 14.90
C SER A 693 -17.67 -19.58 14.23
N TYR A 694 -18.67 -18.95 14.85
CA TYR A 694 -20.01 -18.75 14.30
C TYR A 694 -20.37 -17.27 14.34
N ALA A 695 -21.09 -16.77 13.32
CA ALA A 695 -21.57 -15.40 13.29
C ALA A 695 -22.98 -15.28 12.71
N GLU A 696 -23.75 -14.35 13.27
CA GLU A 696 -25.03 -13.88 12.74
C GLU A 696 -24.92 -12.40 12.39
N ALA A 697 -25.29 -12.02 11.16
CA ALA A 697 -25.46 -10.63 10.75
C ALA A 697 -26.94 -10.35 10.50
N GLN A 698 -27.53 -9.39 11.22
CA GLN A 698 -28.91 -8.94 11.01
C GLN A 698 -28.92 -7.55 10.41
N VAL A 699 -29.64 -7.37 9.30
CA VAL A 699 -29.69 -6.12 8.53
C VAL A 699 -31.08 -5.52 8.65
N PHE A 700 -31.15 -4.26 9.10
CA PHE A 700 -32.36 -3.47 9.21
C PHE A 700 -32.26 -2.27 8.27
N GLY A 701 -33.34 -1.98 7.56
CA GLY A 701 -33.42 -0.81 6.68
C GLY A 701 -34.41 0.25 7.18
N SER A 702 -34.23 1.49 6.71
CA SER A 702 -35.24 2.55 6.88
C SER A 702 -36.55 2.22 6.15
N THR A 703 -36.48 1.37 5.12
CA THR A 703 -37.60 0.70 4.44
C THR A 703 -37.44 -0.82 4.53
N ALA A 704 -38.46 -1.56 4.08
CA ALA A 704 -38.38 -3.02 4.06
C ALA A 704 -37.19 -3.51 3.24
N VAL A 705 -36.50 -4.52 3.75
CA VAL A 705 -35.29 -5.11 3.15
C VAL A 705 -35.52 -6.59 2.88
N LYS A 706 -35.09 -7.05 1.69
CA LYS A 706 -35.10 -8.48 1.30
C LYS A 706 -33.67 -8.97 1.14
N GLY A 707 -33.34 -10.03 1.86
CA GLY A 707 -32.06 -10.72 1.77
C GLY A 707 -32.07 -11.89 0.77
N SER A 708 -30.95 -12.13 0.14
CA SER A 708 -30.68 -13.31 -0.70
C SER A 708 -29.19 -13.68 -0.62
N VAL A 709 -28.85 -14.93 -0.99
CA VAL A 709 -27.46 -15.38 -1.07
C VAL A 709 -27.23 -16.25 -2.31
N THR A 710 -26.07 -16.11 -2.92
CA THR A 710 -25.63 -16.93 -4.05
C THR A 710 -24.15 -17.29 -3.91
N ASN A 711 -23.73 -18.39 -4.53
CA ASN A 711 -22.32 -18.76 -4.69
C ASN A 711 -21.83 -18.54 -6.14
N LYS A 712 -22.58 -17.80 -6.95
CA LYS A 712 -22.23 -17.52 -8.34
C LYS A 712 -21.56 -16.17 -8.48
N PHE A 713 -20.44 -16.17 -9.19
CA PHE A 713 -19.80 -14.92 -9.63
C PHE A 713 -20.51 -14.36 -10.87
N PHE A 714 -20.49 -13.07 -11.04
CA PHE A 714 -20.90 -12.41 -12.28
C PHE A 714 -20.07 -12.95 -13.47
N SER A 715 -18.77 -13.04 -13.28
CA SER A 715 -17.86 -13.69 -14.22
C SER A 715 -16.98 -14.71 -13.48
N PRO A 716 -17.16 -16.01 -13.75
CA PRO A 716 -16.36 -17.06 -13.11
C PRO A 716 -14.88 -17.00 -13.49
N ALA A 717 -14.01 -17.36 -12.55
CA ALA A 717 -12.55 -17.42 -12.74
C ALA A 717 -12.14 -18.69 -13.50
N ASN A 718 -12.21 -18.67 -14.81
CA ASN A 718 -11.98 -19.86 -15.68
C ASN A 718 -10.57 -20.46 -15.52
N ASP A 719 -9.54 -19.64 -15.33
CA ASP A 719 -8.14 -20.12 -15.22
C ASP A 719 -7.77 -20.67 -13.85
N PHE A 720 -8.64 -20.48 -12.86
CA PHE A 720 -8.37 -20.89 -11.49
C PHE A 720 -8.42 -22.43 -11.33
N LYS A 721 -9.29 -23.11 -12.08
CA LYS A 721 -9.42 -24.56 -12.06
C LYS A 721 -8.13 -25.30 -12.42
N LYS A 722 -7.26 -24.70 -13.25
CA LYS A 722 -5.98 -25.28 -13.66
C LYS A 722 -4.93 -25.22 -12.55
N LYS A 723 -5.08 -24.30 -11.61
CA LYS A 723 -4.11 -24.04 -10.54
C LYS A 723 -4.37 -24.87 -9.27
N TYR A 724 -5.62 -25.23 -9.03
CA TYR A 724 -6.05 -25.97 -7.86
C TYR A 724 -6.71 -27.29 -8.32
N GLN A 725 -6.08 -28.42 -7.98
CA GLN A 725 -6.50 -29.77 -8.41
C GLN A 725 -7.95 -30.12 -8.04
N ASN A 726 -8.49 -29.51 -6.99
CA ASN A 726 -9.83 -29.75 -6.45
C ASN A 726 -10.89 -28.74 -6.91
N GLY A 727 -10.60 -27.95 -7.95
CA GLY A 727 -11.49 -26.89 -8.43
C GLY A 727 -11.39 -25.61 -7.61
N THR A 728 -12.20 -24.61 -7.99
CA THR A 728 -12.30 -23.33 -7.28
C THR A 728 -13.30 -23.52 -6.13
N PRO A 729 -12.90 -23.27 -4.85
CA PRO A 729 -13.84 -23.29 -3.74
C PRO A 729 -14.99 -22.30 -3.98
N ASP A 730 -16.20 -22.66 -3.55
CA ASP A 730 -17.33 -21.73 -3.56
C ASP A 730 -17.07 -20.59 -2.58
N GLN A 731 -17.52 -19.40 -2.94
CA GLN A 731 -17.56 -18.21 -2.11
C GLN A 731 -18.99 -17.65 -2.17
N TYR A 732 -19.45 -17.04 -1.10
CA TYR A 732 -20.86 -16.73 -0.93
C TYR A 732 -21.07 -15.22 -0.88
N HIS A 733 -22.10 -14.75 -1.59
CA HIS A 733 -22.45 -13.36 -1.80
C HIS A 733 -23.87 -13.13 -1.30
N ALA A 734 -24.03 -12.56 -0.15
CA ALA A 734 -25.33 -12.14 0.37
C ALA A 734 -25.60 -10.69 -0.03
N THR A 735 -26.84 -10.43 -0.42
CA THR A 735 -27.32 -9.10 -0.82
C THR A 735 -28.60 -8.78 -0.06
N PHE A 736 -28.69 -7.58 0.50
CA PHE A 736 -29.85 -7.06 1.20
C PHE A 736 -30.33 -5.78 0.51
N CYS A 737 -31.43 -5.89 -0.26
CA CYS A 737 -31.97 -4.80 -1.06
C CYS A 737 -33.23 -4.22 -0.43
N ASN A 738 -33.41 -2.89 -0.54
CA ASN A 738 -34.69 -2.27 -0.27
C ASN A 738 -35.78 -2.78 -1.28
N THR A 739 -36.99 -2.93 -0.80
CA THR A 739 -38.11 -3.41 -1.66
C THR A 739 -38.75 -2.28 -2.46
N GLU A 740 -38.57 -1.05 -2.06
CA GLU A 740 -39.08 0.16 -2.71
C GLU A 740 -37.94 1.14 -2.95
N LYS A 741 -37.84 1.70 -4.16
CA LYS A 741 -36.82 2.68 -4.48
C LYS A 741 -37.01 3.96 -3.68
N VAL A 742 -35.93 4.45 -3.06
CA VAL A 742 -35.93 5.67 -2.23
C VAL A 742 -34.71 6.52 -2.52
N LYS A 743 -34.84 7.85 -2.32
CA LYS A 743 -33.70 8.79 -2.46
C LYS A 743 -32.71 8.69 -1.30
N GLN A 744 -33.21 8.42 -0.11
CA GLN A 744 -32.43 8.31 1.11
C GLN A 744 -32.65 6.95 1.75
N MET A 745 -31.55 6.32 2.20
CA MET A 745 -31.60 5.02 2.85
C MET A 745 -30.73 5.01 4.10
N ARG A 746 -31.20 4.32 5.14
CA ARG A 746 -30.40 3.94 6.30
C ARG A 746 -30.34 2.41 6.37
N TYR A 747 -29.14 1.88 6.56
CA TYR A 747 -28.97 0.51 6.99
C TYR A 747 -28.38 0.48 8.39
N LEU A 748 -28.89 -0.40 9.22
CA LEU A 748 -28.27 -0.80 10.48
C LEU A 748 -27.97 -2.29 10.37
N THR A 749 -26.67 -2.64 10.36
CA THR A 749 -26.22 -4.03 10.37
C THR A 749 -25.60 -4.36 11.71
N ILE A 750 -26.07 -5.43 12.36
CA ILE A 750 -25.54 -5.89 13.65
C ILE A 750 -24.98 -7.28 13.43
N ILE A 751 -23.66 -7.42 13.57
CA ILE A 751 -22.91 -8.69 13.46
C ILE A 751 -22.56 -9.14 14.87
N ASN A 752 -23.01 -10.33 15.22
CA ASN A 752 -22.78 -10.95 16.53
C ASN A 752 -22.05 -12.27 16.34
N MET A 753 -20.94 -12.47 17.03
CA MET A 753 -20.01 -13.57 16.84
C MET A 753 -19.85 -14.38 18.12
N CYS A 754 -19.50 -15.65 17.99
CA CYS A 754 -19.13 -16.51 19.12
C CYS A 754 -18.25 -17.68 18.65
N ASP A 755 -17.76 -18.47 19.59
CA ASP A 755 -17.07 -19.72 19.29
C ASP A 755 -18.01 -20.73 18.65
N LYS A 756 -17.47 -21.55 17.75
CA LYS A 756 -18.22 -22.64 17.14
C LYS A 756 -18.81 -23.56 18.22
N GLY A 757 -20.11 -23.86 18.05
CA GLY A 757 -20.86 -24.68 19.01
C GLY A 757 -21.42 -23.89 20.20
N ALA A 758 -20.98 -22.66 20.41
CA ALA A 758 -21.64 -21.74 21.35
C ALA A 758 -22.86 -21.09 20.70
N LYS A 759 -23.71 -20.48 21.52
CA LYS A 759 -24.85 -19.69 21.03
C LYS A 759 -24.56 -18.21 21.19
N VAL A 760 -24.78 -17.43 20.14
CA VAL A 760 -24.73 -15.96 20.24
C VAL A 760 -25.80 -15.47 21.21
N THR A 761 -25.49 -14.42 21.95
CA THR A 761 -26.48 -13.73 22.77
C THR A 761 -27.57 -13.16 21.85
N ALA A 762 -28.82 -13.47 22.14
CA ALA A 762 -29.94 -13.14 21.28
C ALA A 762 -30.09 -11.61 21.09
N LEU A 763 -30.19 -11.17 19.84
CA LEU A 763 -30.58 -9.80 19.52
C LEU A 763 -32.08 -9.63 19.75
N LYS A 764 -32.46 -8.65 20.58
CA LYS A 764 -33.87 -8.33 20.89
C LYS A 764 -34.18 -6.91 20.43
N SER A 765 -35.27 -6.73 19.70
CA SER A 765 -35.83 -5.39 19.48
C SER A 765 -36.56 -4.93 20.75
N SER A 766 -36.27 -3.74 21.22
CA SER A 766 -36.90 -3.11 22.40
C SER A 766 -37.76 -1.91 22.04
N GLY A 767 -38.06 -1.71 20.76
CA GLY A 767 -38.88 -0.62 20.23
C GLY A 767 -38.40 -0.18 18.85
N LYS A 768 -39.11 0.78 18.23
CA LYS A 768 -38.68 1.32 16.93
C LYS A 768 -37.30 1.96 17.06
N GLY A 769 -36.34 1.48 16.24
CA GLY A 769 -34.96 1.97 16.25
C GLY A 769 -34.13 1.59 17.50
N LYS A 770 -34.55 0.59 18.27
CA LYS A 770 -33.87 0.17 19.52
C LYS A 770 -33.65 -1.34 19.57
N TRP A 771 -32.41 -1.72 19.87
CA TRP A 771 -31.99 -3.13 19.96
C TRP A 771 -31.16 -3.36 21.21
N LYS A 772 -31.10 -4.62 21.64
CA LYS A 772 -30.33 -5.07 22.81
C LYS A 772 -29.71 -6.44 22.58
N ILE A 773 -28.42 -6.60 22.95
CA ILE A 773 -27.68 -7.87 23.00
C ILE A 773 -27.04 -7.96 24.40
N GLY A 774 -27.59 -8.77 25.31
CA GLY A 774 -27.13 -8.77 26.69
C GLY A 774 -27.23 -7.36 27.31
N ASP A 775 -26.08 -6.80 27.72
CA ASP A 775 -26.00 -5.45 28.27
C ASP A 775 -25.77 -4.35 27.23
N LEU A 776 -25.42 -4.74 26.01
CA LEU A 776 -25.26 -3.81 24.87
C LEU A 776 -26.62 -3.25 24.46
N GLN A 777 -26.75 -1.94 24.43
CA GLN A 777 -27.93 -1.21 23.95
C GLN A 777 -27.56 -0.40 22.71
N ILE A 778 -28.39 -0.51 21.68
CA ILE A 778 -28.20 0.18 20.39
C ILE A 778 -29.48 0.95 20.08
N GLU A 779 -29.36 2.24 19.83
CA GLU A 779 -30.43 3.10 19.35
C GLU A 779 -29.96 3.83 18.09
N ALA A 780 -30.74 3.80 17.01
CA ALA A 780 -30.40 4.44 15.75
C ALA A 780 -31.64 5.11 15.14
N GLU A 781 -31.48 6.33 14.62
CA GLU A 781 -32.50 7.00 13.83
C GLU A 781 -32.61 6.32 12.46
N MET A 782 -33.70 5.59 12.28
CA MET A 782 -33.97 4.85 11.04
C MET A 782 -34.88 5.61 10.06
N ASP A 783 -35.41 6.78 10.45
CA ASP A 783 -36.08 7.66 9.51
C ASP A 783 -35.04 8.42 8.68
N ALA A 784 -34.89 8.04 7.41
CA ALA A 784 -33.85 8.59 6.54
C ALA A 784 -34.04 10.08 6.24
N THR A 785 -35.21 10.64 6.49
CA THR A 785 -35.51 12.08 6.30
C THR A 785 -34.97 12.95 7.43
N LYS A 786 -34.62 12.35 8.58
CA LYS A 786 -34.07 13.04 9.74
C LYS A 786 -32.53 13.04 9.70
N ALA A 787 -31.95 13.91 10.51
CA ALA A 787 -30.52 13.93 10.73
C ALA A 787 -30.03 12.55 11.25
N PRO A 788 -28.92 12.02 10.74
CA PRO A 788 -28.37 10.74 11.20
C PRO A 788 -27.94 10.85 12.67
N HIS A 789 -28.38 9.88 13.46
CA HIS A 789 -28.01 9.76 14.87
C HIS A 789 -28.04 8.31 15.30
N ALA A 790 -27.02 7.88 16.05
CA ALA A 790 -27.05 6.60 16.73
C ALA A 790 -26.36 6.68 18.10
N THR A 791 -26.84 5.88 19.06
CA THR A 791 -26.24 5.75 20.40
C THR A 791 -26.00 4.28 20.70
N ILE A 792 -24.79 3.94 21.10
CA ILE A 792 -24.40 2.60 21.50
C ILE A 792 -23.88 2.68 22.93
N LYS A 793 -24.47 1.88 23.83
CA LYS A 793 -24.08 1.80 25.24
C LYS A 793 -23.61 0.40 25.57
N TYR A 794 -22.43 0.28 26.16
CA TYR A 794 -21.91 -0.98 26.70
C TYR A 794 -21.03 -0.75 27.92
N GLY A 795 -21.37 -1.39 29.02
CA GLY A 795 -20.71 -1.16 30.30
C GLY A 795 -20.85 0.29 30.75
N LYS A 796 -19.71 0.94 30.96
CA LYS A 796 -19.62 2.37 31.34
C LYS A 796 -19.46 3.32 30.13
N GLU A 797 -19.33 2.77 28.93
CA GLU A 797 -19.12 3.55 27.71
C GLU A 797 -20.43 3.82 26.98
N GLN A 798 -20.58 5.05 26.50
CA GLN A 798 -21.64 5.46 25.60
C GLN A 798 -21.04 6.21 24.41
N LEU A 799 -21.18 5.63 23.24
CA LEU A 799 -20.86 6.26 21.97
C LEU A 799 -22.10 6.94 21.40
N SER A 800 -22.01 8.22 21.06
CA SER A 800 -23.06 9.00 20.42
C SER A 800 -22.58 9.50 19.06
N ILE A 801 -23.17 8.99 17.99
CA ILE A 801 -22.87 9.33 16.60
C ILE A 801 -23.82 10.44 16.16
N GLY A 802 -23.29 11.57 15.75
CA GLY A 802 -24.04 12.67 15.13
C GLY A 802 -23.56 12.93 13.69
N ALA A 803 -24.21 13.87 13.01
CA ALA A 803 -23.89 14.21 11.61
C ALA A 803 -22.44 14.72 11.45
N GLU A 804 -22.00 15.59 12.36
CA GLU A 804 -20.68 16.26 12.26
C GLU A 804 -19.67 15.80 13.29
N GLU A 805 -20.12 15.19 14.35
CA GLU A 805 -19.28 14.80 15.49
C GLU A 805 -19.75 13.47 16.08
N THR A 806 -18.81 12.69 16.57
CA THR A 806 -19.05 11.49 17.38
C THR A 806 -18.36 11.67 18.72
N THR A 807 -19.04 11.31 19.82
CA THR A 807 -18.51 11.42 21.18
C THR A 807 -18.61 10.07 21.88
N LEU A 808 -17.53 9.64 22.52
CA LEU A 808 -17.49 8.50 23.43
C LEU A 808 -17.33 9.02 24.86
N ASN A 809 -18.34 8.79 25.68
CA ASN A 809 -18.28 9.03 27.11
C ASN A 809 -17.92 7.72 27.81
N GLY A 810 -16.90 7.70 28.64
CA GLY A 810 -16.43 6.54 29.40
C GLY A 810 -15.96 6.92 30.80
N ALA A 811 -15.41 5.93 31.51
CA ALA A 811 -14.91 6.13 32.88
C ALA A 811 -13.78 7.18 32.97
N ASN A 812 -13.00 7.35 31.87
CA ASN A 812 -11.86 8.26 31.77
C ASN A 812 -12.22 9.64 31.19
N GLY A 813 -13.51 9.96 31.05
CA GLY A 813 -14.01 11.22 30.48
C GLY A 813 -14.62 11.05 29.09
N ALA A 814 -14.80 12.17 28.40
CA ALA A 814 -15.36 12.22 27.07
C ALA A 814 -14.26 12.42 26.02
N ILE A 815 -14.31 11.62 24.95
CA ILE A 815 -13.48 11.76 23.76
C ILE A 815 -14.42 12.12 22.61
N SER A 816 -14.05 13.09 21.79
CA SER A 816 -14.83 13.44 20.60
C SER A 816 -13.98 13.47 19.34
N SER A 817 -14.62 13.13 18.22
CA SER A 817 -14.03 13.21 16.88
C SER A 817 -14.99 13.93 15.95
N LYS A 818 -14.51 14.98 15.29
CA LYS A 818 -15.24 15.77 14.31
C LYS A 818 -14.86 15.37 12.90
N ASN A 819 -15.75 15.67 11.95
CA ASN A 819 -15.47 15.45 10.55
C ASN A 819 -14.14 16.06 10.13
N GLN A 820 -13.28 15.23 9.59
CA GLN A 820 -12.01 15.63 9.03
C GLN A 820 -12.08 15.50 7.51
N MET A 821 -11.43 16.42 6.82
CA MET A 821 -11.07 16.25 5.43
C MET A 821 -9.88 15.31 5.34
N PRO A 822 -9.68 14.64 4.21
CA PRO A 822 -8.51 13.80 4.04
C PRO A 822 -7.23 14.54 4.42
N THR A 823 -6.46 13.99 5.36
CA THR A 823 -5.17 14.52 5.83
C THR A 823 -4.03 13.59 5.38
N GLY A 824 -2.79 13.96 5.54
CA GLY A 824 -1.67 13.12 5.16
C GLY A 824 -1.58 12.92 3.66
N SER A 825 -2.00 11.76 3.15
CA SER A 825 -2.02 11.49 1.70
C SER A 825 -2.82 12.50 0.92
N TYR A 826 -3.89 13.06 1.47
CA TYR A 826 -4.62 14.12 0.81
C TYR A 826 -3.80 15.40 0.72
N ASN A 827 -3.09 15.78 1.75
CA ASN A 827 -2.14 16.90 1.67
C ASN A 827 -1.00 16.57 0.69
N TYR A 828 -0.55 15.33 0.65
CA TYR A 828 0.36 14.81 -0.35
C TYR A 828 -0.28 14.83 -1.75
N LEU A 829 -1.49 14.31 -1.91
CA LEU A 829 -2.24 14.32 -3.14
C LEU A 829 -2.60 15.75 -3.56
N LYS A 830 -3.02 16.59 -2.63
CA LYS A 830 -3.29 18.00 -2.86
C LYS A 830 -2.01 18.78 -3.17
N ALA A 831 -0.90 18.41 -2.56
CA ALA A 831 0.41 18.95 -2.87
C ALA A 831 0.93 18.45 -4.22
N MET A 832 0.64 17.21 -4.58
CA MET A 832 0.83 16.71 -5.95
C MET A 832 -0.18 17.29 -6.94
N ASN A 833 -1.23 17.96 -6.52
CA ASN A 833 -2.44 18.26 -7.26
C ASN A 833 -2.72 19.76 -7.47
N LYS A 834 -1.88 20.65 -6.93
CA LYS A 834 -1.91 22.10 -7.24
C LYS A 834 -0.78 22.52 -8.21
#